data_203435992fd682a1801383c46fb392a2
#
_entry.id   203435992fd682a1801383c46fb392a2
#
_cell.length_a   1.000
_cell.length_b   1.000
_cell.length_c   1.000
_cell.angle_alpha   90.00
_cell.angle_beta   90.00
_cell.angle_gamma   90.00
#
_symmetry.space_group_name_H-M   'P 1'
#
loop_
_entity.id
_entity.type
_entity.pdbx_description
1 polymer ?
#
loop_
_entity_poly.entity_id
_entity_poly.type
_entity_poly.pdbx_seq_one_letter_code
_entity_poly.pdbx_strand_id
1 'polypeptide(L)'
;QFLLQAVAPDVVNRLPNAPPLTDERANEIVDEVRSLPFYDGLLYNPDNEATLMMVVFNHDMLNSAKRGHIVEDIIEVSDRWAKSTGIETHLSGLPFIRISITNKVKGELGYFIGAAIAVTALLLFLFFRNLAVVGVCLTVVAVGVVWSLGTMSLLDYRLTLLMSLIPPLMIVIGVPNCIYLVNKYQAEFKRHGNKMLALQRMVTKVGNATLLTNATTALGFATFIFTHSPVLVEFGVVSSLNIMVAFGISIILIPALFTWLPEPHERHLTHLDRVWVDTVVGTFVRTVQTRRNRVYLAALAVAVLSAWGMTKMVTTGNIVDDLPEEDRVLVDLDWLESRFRGVMPFEVLIDGQKPGQILSPANLNRIEKFQNLLREYPEFSRSLSAVDAVKFGVQAFYGGDPERYRLPTRQERSFMGPYFRGSENAASDIDDANAVTSNFVDSSRTVTRVSANMADVGTLEMEELMASLRPRIDSIFPPERFDLTITGTSIVFLEGTNYLVKNLAISMTLAILVIALVMALLFKSARMVGIALIPNLLPLLFTAGIMGWTGIPIKPSTILVFSVAFGISVDDTIHFLAKYRQELRTNGWNIRAAVLAAVRETGVSMMYTSIVLFFGFLMFAMSEFDGTRSLGVLVSVTLLVAMFTNLMLLPSLLMSFAQFVTTRTFSEPFIDLLDEEDDVALDELQVQVGTSPGRGQEQHEDLRNRS
;
A
#
# COMPACT_ATOMS: atom_id res chain seq x y z
N GLN A 1 -18.14 16.87 30.84
CA GLN A 1 -19.09 17.99 30.85
C GLN A 1 -20.53 17.49 30.86
N PHE A 2 -20.89 16.54 30.00
CA PHE A 2 -22.26 15.96 29.94
C PHE A 2 -22.66 15.22 31.23
N LEU A 3 -21.73 14.48 31.83
CA LEU A 3 -21.91 13.78 33.09
C LEU A 3 -22.09 14.73 34.29
N LEU A 4 -21.22 15.72 34.37
CA LEU A 4 -21.35 16.77 35.38
C LEU A 4 -22.62 17.58 35.18
N GLN A 5 -23.08 17.80 33.93
CA GLN A 5 -24.36 18.43 33.66
C GLN A 5 -25.57 17.59 34.08
N ALA A 6 -25.51 16.26 33.96
CA ALA A 6 -26.59 15.37 34.35
C ALA A 6 -26.65 15.11 35.85
N VAL A 7 -25.50 15.07 36.53
CA VAL A 7 -25.39 14.74 37.96
C VAL A 7 -25.32 16.01 38.85
N ALA A 8 -24.72 17.08 38.35
CA ALA A 8 -24.57 18.33 39.07
C ALA A 8 -24.60 19.53 38.12
N PRO A 9 -25.80 19.91 37.59
CA PRO A 9 -25.91 21.00 36.62
C PRO A 9 -25.38 22.32 37.17
N ASP A 10 -25.48 22.56 38.48
CA ASP A 10 -24.93 23.75 39.15
C ASP A 10 -23.38 23.83 39.13
N VAL A 11 -22.68 22.72 39.01
CA VAL A 11 -21.22 22.69 38.94
C VAL A 11 -20.69 23.04 37.55
N VAL A 12 -21.36 22.58 36.51
CA VAL A 12 -20.94 22.83 35.11
C VAL A 12 -21.19 24.27 34.68
N ASN A 13 -22.28 24.87 35.12
CA ASN A 13 -22.59 26.27 34.80
C ASN A 13 -21.70 27.29 35.55
N ARG A 14 -20.85 26.83 36.46
CA ARG A 14 -19.92 27.67 37.24
C ARG A 14 -18.46 27.63 36.76
N LEU A 15 -18.10 26.78 35.82
CA LEU A 15 -16.77 26.80 35.18
C LEU A 15 -16.71 27.97 34.17
N PRO A 16 -15.81 28.96 34.30
CA PRO A 16 -14.42 28.91 34.74
C PRO A 16 -14.11 29.55 36.12
N ASN A 17 -15.10 29.99 36.88
CA ASN A 17 -14.89 30.70 38.15
C ASN A 17 -15.41 29.95 39.39
N ALA A 18 -15.68 28.64 39.30
CA ALA A 18 -16.10 27.86 40.47
C ALA A 18 -14.94 27.76 41.49
N PRO A 19 -15.20 27.94 42.79
CA PRO A 19 -14.19 27.65 43.81
C PRO A 19 -13.77 26.18 43.70
N PRO A 20 -12.51 25.84 44.05
CA PRO A 20 -12.06 24.45 44.03
C PRO A 20 -13.00 23.60 44.88
N LEU A 21 -13.39 22.44 44.34
CA LEU A 21 -14.19 21.46 45.08
C LEU A 21 -13.44 21.11 46.38
N THR A 22 -14.13 21.15 47.53
CA THR A 22 -13.55 20.59 48.74
C THR A 22 -13.49 19.07 48.63
N ASP A 23 -12.51 18.44 49.29
CA ASP A 23 -12.31 16.99 49.27
C ASP A 23 -13.59 16.24 49.68
N GLU A 24 -14.34 16.76 50.64
CA GLU A 24 -15.62 16.21 51.10
C GLU A 24 -16.64 16.19 49.96
N ARG A 25 -16.79 17.30 49.22
CA ARG A 25 -17.75 17.39 48.11
C ARG A 25 -17.34 16.57 46.92
N ALA A 26 -16.02 16.45 46.66
CA ALA A 26 -15.49 15.57 45.62
C ALA A 26 -15.81 14.11 45.93
N ASN A 27 -15.61 13.67 47.18
CA ASN A 27 -15.94 12.31 47.62
C ASN A 27 -17.43 12.01 47.53
N GLU A 28 -18.30 12.96 47.95
CA GLU A 28 -19.74 12.81 47.78
C GLU A 28 -20.17 12.58 46.33
N ILE A 29 -19.58 13.35 45.38
CA ILE A 29 -19.83 13.18 43.95
C ILE A 29 -19.35 11.83 43.44
N VAL A 30 -18.17 11.38 43.86
CA VAL A 30 -17.63 10.08 43.50
C VAL A 30 -18.51 8.95 44.01
N ASP A 31 -18.99 9.03 45.26
CA ASP A 31 -19.87 8.03 45.84
C ASP A 31 -21.24 8.02 45.15
N GLU A 32 -21.78 9.21 44.79
CA GLU A 32 -23.01 9.31 44.02
C GLU A 32 -22.85 8.67 42.62
N VAL A 33 -21.76 8.96 41.88
CA VAL A 33 -21.47 8.34 40.59
C VAL A 33 -21.30 6.82 40.70
N ARG A 34 -20.60 6.33 41.73
CA ARG A 34 -20.44 4.90 42.02
C ARG A 34 -21.73 4.19 42.36
N SER A 35 -22.71 4.91 42.89
CA SER A 35 -24.06 4.39 43.18
C SER A 35 -24.94 4.21 41.94
N LEU A 36 -24.50 4.72 40.78
CA LEU A 36 -25.25 4.68 39.54
C LEU A 36 -24.74 3.56 38.60
N PRO A 37 -25.40 2.38 38.58
CA PRO A 37 -24.95 1.26 37.72
C PRO A 37 -24.89 1.57 36.23
N PHE A 38 -25.54 2.68 35.79
CA PHE A 38 -25.49 3.14 34.40
C PHE A 38 -24.08 3.48 33.94
N TYR A 39 -23.21 3.98 34.82
CA TYR A 39 -21.86 4.41 34.50
C TYR A 39 -20.80 3.35 34.71
N ASP A 40 -21.16 2.25 35.38
CA ASP A 40 -20.26 1.12 35.66
C ASP A 40 -19.77 0.45 34.35
N GLY A 41 -18.45 0.33 34.23
CA GLY A 41 -17.80 -0.21 33.02
C GLY A 41 -17.82 0.70 31.79
N LEU A 42 -18.39 1.92 31.89
CA LEU A 42 -18.43 2.90 30.81
C LEU A 42 -17.49 4.09 31.05
N LEU A 43 -17.58 4.66 32.24
CA LEU A 43 -16.78 5.83 32.62
C LEU A 43 -15.89 5.54 33.83
N TYR A 44 -16.24 4.53 34.57
CA TYR A 44 -15.50 4.07 35.74
C TYR A 44 -15.48 2.53 35.72
N ASN A 45 -14.30 1.97 35.96
CA ASN A 45 -14.18 0.53 36.13
C ASN A 45 -13.90 0.24 37.61
N PRO A 46 -14.84 -0.40 38.33
CA PRO A 46 -14.72 -0.65 39.77
C PRO A 46 -13.60 -1.67 40.09
N ASP A 47 -13.23 -2.55 39.14
CA ASP A 47 -12.23 -3.60 39.39
C ASP A 47 -10.79 -3.07 39.42
N ASN A 48 -10.53 -1.94 38.74
CA ASN A 48 -9.19 -1.40 38.58
C ASN A 48 -9.07 0.11 38.79
N GLU A 49 -10.16 0.75 39.25
CA GLU A 49 -10.25 2.19 39.54
C GLU A 49 -9.93 3.12 38.35
N ALA A 50 -9.86 2.60 37.13
CA ALA A 50 -9.64 3.40 35.93
C ALA A 50 -10.88 4.25 35.63
N THR A 51 -10.64 5.52 35.27
CA THR A 51 -11.70 6.47 34.91
C THR A 51 -11.50 6.93 33.47
N LEU A 52 -12.58 6.93 32.69
CA LEU A 52 -12.58 7.37 31.30
C LEU A 52 -13.11 8.80 31.20
N MET A 53 -12.33 9.70 30.61
CA MET A 53 -12.75 11.05 30.24
C MET A 53 -13.05 11.11 28.77
N MET A 54 -14.32 11.36 28.41
CA MET A 54 -14.73 11.49 27.01
C MET A 54 -14.59 12.93 26.54
N VAL A 55 -13.84 13.15 25.47
CA VAL A 55 -13.72 14.44 24.79
C VAL A 55 -14.50 14.38 23.48
N VAL A 56 -15.55 15.18 23.38
CA VAL A 56 -16.42 15.25 22.20
C VAL A 56 -15.98 16.39 21.30
N PHE A 57 -15.71 16.07 20.04
CA PHE A 57 -15.35 17.06 19.03
C PHE A 57 -16.57 17.49 18.22
N ASN A 58 -16.61 18.76 17.82
CA ASN A 58 -17.53 19.21 16.80
C ASN A 58 -17.13 18.56 15.45
N HIS A 59 -18.12 17.97 14.75
CA HIS A 59 -17.91 17.26 13.47
C HIS A 59 -17.21 18.11 12.41
N ASP A 60 -17.56 19.40 12.30
CA ASP A 60 -16.97 20.31 11.33
C ASP A 60 -15.49 20.58 11.62
N MET A 61 -15.11 20.62 12.88
CA MET A 61 -13.73 20.80 13.33
C MET A 61 -12.86 19.59 13.00
N LEU A 62 -13.39 18.36 13.13
CA LEU A 62 -12.68 17.13 12.80
C LEU A 62 -12.31 17.00 11.32
N ASN A 63 -13.09 17.63 10.45
CA ASN A 63 -12.85 17.62 9.00
C ASN A 63 -12.00 18.82 8.52
N SER A 64 -11.69 19.76 9.42
CA SER A 64 -10.90 20.96 9.10
C SER A 64 -9.38 20.70 9.18
N ALA A 65 -8.60 21.59 8.57
CA ALA A 65 -7.14 21.58 8.69
C ALA A 65 -6.65 21.82 10.14
N LYS A 66 -7.49 22.41 11.00
CA LYS A 66 -7.17 22.74 12.39
C LYS A 66 -7.22 21.52 13.33
N ARG A 67 -7.77 20.38 12.88
CA ARG A 67 -7.89 19.18 13.74
C ARG A 67 -6.55 18.73 14.34
N GLY A 68 -5.44 18.89 13.61
CA GLY A 68 -4.10 18.54 14.08
C GLY A 68 -3.74 19.27 15.36
N HIS A 69 -3.87 20.60 15.35
CA HIS A 69 -3.55 21.44 16.50
C HIS A 69 -4.45 21.15 17.71
N ILE A 70 -5.74 20.89 17.48
CA ILE A 70 -6.66 20.58 18.60
C ILE A 70 -6.24 19.30 19.31
N VAL A 71 -5.88 18.25 18.57
CA VAL A 71 -5.44 17.00 19.19
C VAL A 71 -4.06 17.15 19.84
N GLU A 72 -3.14 17.88 19.22
CA GLU A 72 -1.84 18.22 19.81
C GLU A 72 -1.99 19.00 21.12
N ASP A 73 -2.90 19.98 21.17
CA ASP A 73 -3.21 20.73 22.38
C ASP A 73 -3.77 19.82 23.49
N ILE A 74 -4.64 18.85 23.14
CA ILE A 74 -5.18 17.87 24.10
C ILE A 74 -4.06 16.97 24.65
N ILE A 75 -3.16 16.48 23.78
CA ILE A 75 -1.99 15.67 24.19
C ILE A 75 -1.12 16.49 25.17
N GLU A 76 -0.82 17.74 24.82
CA GLU A 76 0.00 18.62 25.67
C GLU A 76 -0.64 18.88 27.03
N VAL A 77 -1.94 19.16 27.06
CA VAL A 77 -2.69 19.38 28.32
C VAL A 77 -2.72 18.10 29.15
N SER A 78 -2.98 16.95 28.55
CA SER A 78 -2.97 15.64 29.21
C SER A 78 -1.60 15.33 29.82
N ASP A 79 -0.52 15.47 29.03
CA ASP A 79 0.84 15.24 29.50
C ASP A 79 1.27 16.19 30.62
N ARG A 80 0.84 17.46 30.54
CA ARG A 80 1.08 18.46 31.57
C ARG A 80 0.36 18.10 32.88
N TRP A 81 -0.89 17.64 32.76
CA TRP A 81 -1.69 17.20 33.90
C TRP A 81 -1.08 15.94 34.55
N ALA A 82 -0.70 14.95 33.75
CA ALA A 82 -0.04 13.73 34.23
C ALA A 82 1.23 14.05 35.02
N LYS A 83 2.08 14.95 34.51
CA LYS A 83 3.28 15.41 35.21
C LYS A 83 3.00 16.16 36.52
N SER A 84 1.89 16.91 36.59
CA SER A 84 1.55 17.70 37.79
C SER A 84 0.93 16.85 38.89
N THR A 85 0.18 15.80 38.54
CA THR A 85 -0.54 14.94 39.49
C THR A 85 0.15 13.63 39.80
N GLY A 86 1.09 13.19 38.94
CA GLY A 86 1.71 11.87 39.03
C GLY A 86 0.80 10.72 38.60
N ILE A 87 -0.38 11.03 37.98
CA ILE A 87 -1.33 10.04 37.49
C ILE A 87 -1.05 9.79 36.01
N GLU A 88 -0.92 8.53 35.63
CA GLU A 88 -0.74 8.15 34.22
C GLU A 88 -1.99 8.46 33.40
N THR A 89 -1.78 8.97 32.18
CA THR A 89 -2.86 9.28 31.23
C THR A 89 -2.62 8.55 29.94
N HIS A 90 -3.65 7.86 29.47
CA HIS A 90 -3.68 7.12 28.22
C HIS A 90 -4.71 7.73 27.28
N LEU A 91 -4.34 7.90 26.01
CA LEU A 91 -5.16 8.57 25.00
C LEU A 91 -5.55 7.57 23.90
N SER A 92 -6.83 7.55 23.56
CA SER A 92 -7.32 6.78 22.42
C SER A 92 -8.48 7.46 21.71
N GLY A 93 -8.90 6.87 20.63
CA GLY A 93 -9.99 7.34 19.78
C GLY A 93 -9.51 7.68 18.37
N LEU A 94 -10.40 7.52 17.40
CA LEU A 94 -10.09 7.70 15.98
C LEU A 94 -9.39 9.04 15.62
N PRO A 95 -9.77 10.20 16.23
CA PRO A 95 -9.06 11.45 15.94
C PRO A 95 -7.59 11.43 16.36
N PHE A 96 -7.29 10.88 17.53
CA PHE A 96 -5.91 10.75 18.06
C PHE A 96 -5.08 9.79 17.19
N ILE A 97 -5.59 8.59 16.94
CA ILE A 97 -4.92 7.56 16.11
C ILE A 97 -4.64 8.12 14.71
N ARG A 98 -5.64 8.73 14.07
CA ARG A 98 -5.51 9.27 12.72
C ARG A 98 -4.48 10.38 12.61
N ILE A 99 -4.39 11.27 13.60
CA ILE A 99 -3.42 12.38 13.57
C ILE A 99 -2.02 11.87 13.86
N SER A 100 -1.86 10.98 14.84
CA SER A 100 -0.59 10.34 15.15
C SER A 100 0.00 9.61 13.94
N ILE A 101 -0.81 8.80 13.26
CA ILE A 101 -0.41 8.14 11.99
C ILE A 101 -0.06 9.18 10.92
N THR A 102 -0.87 10.24 10.75
CA THR A 102 -0.60 11.25 9.72
C THR A 102 0.72 11.98 9.96
N ASN A 103 1.05 12.31 11.20
CA ASN A 103 2.29 12.99 11.55
C ASN A 103 3.51 12.08 11.32
N LYS A 104 3.41 10.80 11.67
CA LYS A 104 4.46 9.80 11.38
C LYS A 104 4.68 9.62 9.88
N VAL A 105 3.62 9.46 9.10
CA VAL A 105 3.70 9.35 7.63
C VAL A 105 4.40 10.56 7.01
N LYS A 106 4.11 11.78 7.49
CA LYS A 106 4.80 12.99 7.02
C LYS A 106 6.28 13.00 7.35
N GLY A 107 6.63 12.56 8.57
CA GLY A 107 8.02 12.44 9.01
C GLY A 107 8.80 11.42 8.17
N GLU A 108 8.22 10.23 7.96
CA GLU A 108 8.83 9.16 7.15
C GLU A 108 9.02 9.57 5.68
N LEU A 109 8.06 10.29 5.09
CA LEU A 109 8.16 10.73 3.70
C LEU A 109 9.46 11.51 3.43
N GLY A 110 9.79 12.47 4.29
CA GLY A 110 11.03 13.25 4.17
C GLY A 110 12.27 12.38 4.33
N TYR A 111 12.24 11.48 5.30
CA TYR A 111 13.32 10.52 5.55
C TYR A 111 13.55 9.59 4.36
N PHE A 112 12.47 9.00 3.80
CA PHE A 112 12.59 8.07 2.66
C PHE A 112 13.06 8.76 1.38
N ILE A 113 12.61 9.98 1.10
CA ILE A 113 13.12 10.74 -0.04
C ILE A 113 14.63 10.97 0.13
N GLY A 114 15.08 11.39 1.32
CA GLY A 114 16.49 11.60 1.60
C GLY A 114 17.32 10.29 1.49
N ALA A 115 16.84 9.21 2.10
CA ALA A 115 17.48 7.89 2.04
C ALA A 115 17.54 7.35 0.61
N ALA A 116 16.45 7.46 -0.15
CA ALA A 116 16.41 7.02 -1.56
C ALA A 116 17.43 7.78 -2.42
N ILE A 117 17.52 9.10 -2.25
CA ILE A 117 18.53 9.92 -2.95
C ILE A 117 19.94 9.50 -2.54
N ALA A 118 20.19 9.28 -1.25
CA ALA A 118 21.52 8.92 -0.75
C ALA A 118 21.96 7.52 -1.26
N VAL A 119 21.08 6.51 -1.14
CA VAL A 119 21.35 5.15 -1.65
C VAL A 119 21.55 5.16 -3.16
N THR A 120 20.69 5.87 -3.89
CA THR A 120 20.80 6.01 -5.34
C THR A 120 22.10 6.71 -5.75
N ALA A 121 22.47 7.83 -5.10
CA ALA A 121 23.71 8.55 -5.35
C ALA A 121 24.95 7.64 -5.13
N LEU A 122 24.94 6.89 -4.02
CA LEU A 122 26.01 5.95 -3.69
C LEU A 122 26.15 4.86 -4.76
N LEU A 123 25.03 4.23 -5.15
CA LEU A 123 25.04 3.15 -6.14
C LEU A 123 25.45 3.65 -7.52
N LEU A 124 24.90 4.79 -7.97
CA LEU A 124 25.31 5.40 -9.24
C LEU A 124 26.80 5.80 -9.23
N PHE A 125 27.29 6.30 -8.09
CA PHE A 125 28.71 6.62 -7.97
C PHE A 125 29.61 5.37 -8.02
N LEU A 126 29.20 4.29 -7.34
CA LEU A 126 29.91 3.01 -7.40
C LEU A 126 29.94 2.43 -8.82
N PHE A 127 28.90 2.63 -9.61
CA PHE A 127 28.80 2.13 -10.98
C PHE A 127 29.58 3.00 -11.95
N PHE A 128 29.28 4.29 -12.03
CA PHE A 128 29.82 5.18 -13.05
C PHE A 128 31.14 5.87 -12.67
N ARG A 129 31.45 5.97 -11.36
CA ARG A 129 32.64 6.66 -10.82
C ARG A 129 32.81 8.09 -11.37
N ASN A 130 31.71 8.76 -11.70
CA ASN A 130 31.66 10.08 -12.27
C ASN A 130 30.56 10.91 -11.57
N LEU A 131 30.97 11.89 -10.76
CA LEU A 131 30.04 12.75 -10.02
C LEU A 131 29.14 13.57 -10.93
N ALA A 132 29.61 13.96 -12.12
CA ALA A 132 28.78 14.73 -13.05
C ALA A 132 27.62 13.87 -13.61
N VAL A 133 27.88 12.60 -13.94
CA VAL A 133 26.83 11.65 -14.34
C VAL A 133 25.84 11.40 -13.20
N VAL A 134 26.35 11.21 -11.98
CA VAL A 134 25.50 11.06 -10.79
C VAL A 134 24.62 12.28 -10.60
N GLY A 135 25.18 13.48 -10.71
CA GLY A 135 24.45 14.74 -10.59
C GLY A 135 23.33 14.88 -11.63
N VAL A 136 23.59 14.50 -12.89
CA VAL A 136 22.55 14.49 -13.94
C VAL A 136 21.41 13.51 -13.59
N CYS A 137 21.75 12.26 -13.24
CA CYS A 137 20.74 11.28 -12.87
C CYS A 137 19.91 11.72 -11.66
N LEU A 138 20.55 12.27 -10.62
CA LEU A 138 19.85 12.80 -9.45
C LEU A 138 18.95 14.00 -9.80
N THR A 139 19.37 14.86 -10.73
CA THR A 139 18.53 15.98 -11.20
C THR A 139 17.27 15.44 -11.89
N VAL A 140 17.38 14.45 -12.77
CA VAL A 140 16.26 13.83 -13.45
C VAL A 140 15.27 13.23 -12.45
N VAL A 141 15.80 12.49 -11.48
CA VAL A 141 15.01 11.85 -10.42
C VAL A 141 14.34 12.90 -9.52
N ALA A 142 15.06 13.95 -9.11
CA ALA A 142 14.49 15.03 -8.30
C ALA A 142 13.34 15.76 -9.01
N VAL A 143 13.48 16.02 -10.31
CA VAL A 143 12.37 16.57 -11.13
C VAL A 143 11.18 15.61 -11.13
N GLY A 144 11.43 14.30 -11.27
CA GLY A 144 10.37 13.28 -11.20
C GLY A 144 9.63 13.26 -9.85
N VAL A 145 10.36 13.43 -8.73
CA VAL A 145 9.76 13.51 -7.38
C VAL A 145 8.89 14.76 -7.24
N VAL A 146 9.41 15.93 -7.65
CA VAL A 146 8.64 17.18 -7.60
C VAL A 146 7.39 17.07 -8.47
N TRP A 147 7.52 16.45 -9.64
CA TRP A 147 6.39 16.22 -10.53
C TRP A 147 5.35 15.30 -9.90
N SER A 148 5.77 14.22 -9.22
CA SER A 148 4.84 13.29 -8.57
C SER A 148 4.05 13.96 -7.45
N LEU A 149 4.70 14.79 -6.63
CA LEU A 149 4.04 15.60 -5.60
C LEU A 149 3.07 16.62 -6.23
N GLY A 150 3.49 17.25 -7.35
CA GLY A 150 2.64 18.16 -8.12
C GLY A 150 1.40 17.47 -8.69
N THR A 151 1.54 16.24 -9.19
CA THR A 151 0.43 15.43 -9.70
C THR A 151 -0.57 15.10 -8.61
N MET A 152 -0.10 14.71 -7.42
CA MET A 152 -0.98 14.46 -6.26
C MET A 152 -1.78 15.70 -5.88
N SER A 153 -1.10 16.86 -5.83
CA SER A 153 -1.74 18.13 -5.51
C SER A 153 -2.73 18.57 -6.58
N LEU A 154 -2.41 18.37 -7.86
CA LEU A 154 -3.29 18.73 -9.00
C LEU A 154 -4.58 17.92 -9.02
N LEU A 155 -4.51 16.66 -8.60
CA LEU A 155 -5.67 15.75 -8.53
C LEU A 155 -6.43 15.85 -7.19
N ASP A 156 -6.01 16.74 -6.29
CA ASP A 156 -6.57 16.93 -4.94
C ASP A 156 -6.59 15.63 -4.10
N TYR A 157 -5.59 14.77 -4.31
CA TYR A 157 -5.46 13.53 -3.58
C TYR A 157 -4.77 13.75 -2.23
N ARG A 158 -5.32 13.12 -1.20
CA ARG A 158 -4.80 13.25 0.17
C ARG A 158 -3.57 12.38 0.38
N LEU A 159 -2.63 12.87 1.17
CA LEU A 159 -1.45 12.10 1.57
C LEU A 159 -1.86 11.01 2.56
N THR A 160 -2.01 9.79 2.06
CA THR A 160 -2.25 8.56 2.84
C THR A 160 -0.93 7.79 3.02
N LEU A 161 -0.92 6.72 3.83
CA LEU A 161 0.24 5.85 3.98
C LEU A 161 0.75 5.34 2.62
N LEU A 162 -0.16 4.87 1.75
CA LEU A 162 0.19 4.36 0.42
C LEU A 162 0.68 5.48 -0.51
N MET A 163 0.03 6.63 -0.49
CA MET A 163 0.41 7.77 -1.34
C MET A 163 1.79 8.33 -0.96
N SER A 164 2.19 8.24 0.31
CA SER A 164 3.51 8.67 0.77
C SER A 164 4.66 7.82 0.19
N LEU A 165 4.38 6.60 -0.25
CA LEU A 165 5.37 5.74 -0.88
C LEU A 165 5.71 6.15 -2.32
N ILE A 166 4.83 6.92 -3.01
CA ILE A 166 5.00 7.22 -4.43
C ILE A 166 6.27 8.06 -4.71
N PRO A 167 6.57 9.16 -4.01
CA PRO A 167 7.78 9.94 -4.29
C PRO A 167 9.08 9.13 -4.18
N PRO A 168 9.36 8.38 -3.09
CA PRO A 168 10.54 7.54 -3.04
C PRO A 168 10.49 6.38 -4.05
N LEU A 169 9.31 5.83 -4.36
CA LEU A 169 9.14 4.82 -5.40
C LEU A 169 9.53 5.36 -6.78
N MET A 170 9.18 6.63 -7.09
CA MET A 170 9.59 7.29 -8.34
C MET A 170 11.10 7.46 -8.44
N ILE A 171 11.81 7.65 -7.31
CA ILE A 171 13.27 7.65 -7.29
C ILE A 171 13.78 6.27 -7.73
N VAL A 172 13.30 5.22 -7.09
CA VAL A 172 13.77 3.85 -7.30
C VAL A 172 13.47 3.36 -8.73
N ILE A 173 12.28 3.64 -9.28
CA ILE A 173 11.89 3.24 -10.64
C ILE A 173 12.53 4.12 -11.71
N GLY A 174 12.79 5.39 -11.43
CA GLY A 174 13.40 6.32 -12.40
C GLY A 174 14.89 6.05 -12.66
N VAL A 175 15.60 5.48 -11.69
CA VAL A 175 17.04 5.23 -11.79
C VAL A 175 17.42 4.21 -12.87
N PRO A 176 16.75 3.05 -13.03
CA PRO A 176 16.97 2.15 -14.15
C PRO A 176 16.94 2.84 -15.52
N ASN A 177 16.00 3.74 -15.75
CA ASN A 177 15.95 4.51 -17.00
C ASN A 177 17.22 5.32 -17.21
N CYS A 178 17.72 5.98 -16.16
CA CYS A 178 18.99 6.71 -16.23
C CYS A 178 20.17 5.78 -16.51
N ILE A 179 20.23 4.61 -15.87
CA ILE A 179 21.30 3.63 -16.06
C ILE A 179 21.32 3.11 -17.50
N TYR A 180 20.16 2.73 -18.05
CA TYR A 180 20.08 2.23 -19.43
C TYR A 180 20.53 3.28 -20.43
N LEU A 181 20.06 4.53 -20.30
CA LEU A 181 20.44 5.61 -21.20
C LEU A 181 21.94 5.95 -21.09
N VAL A 182 22.46 6.09 -19.88
CA VAL A 182 23.87 6.42 -19.65
C VAL A 182 24.79 5.30 -20.13
N ASN A 183 24.49 4.04 -19.84
CA ASN A 183 25.27 2.89 -20.33
C ASN A 183 25.32 2.86 -21.85
N LYS A 184 24.18 3.08 -22.53
CA LYS A 184 24.15 3.11 -23.99
C LYS A 184 24.98 4.27 -24.55
N TYR A 185 24.83 5.48 -23.99
CA TYR A 185 25.64 6.63 -24.37
C TYR A 185 27.13 6.33 -24.27
N GLN A 186 27.57 5.75 -23.15
CA GLN A 186 28.98 5.46 -22.94
C GLN A 186 29.50 4.34 -23.86
N ALA A 187 28.66 3.32 -24.14
CA ALA A 187 28.98 2.25 -25.08
C ALA A 187 29.15 2.77 -26.52
N GLU A 188 28.22 3.63 -26.98
CA GLU A 188 28.28 4.24 -28.29
C GLU A 188 29.45 5.24 -28.42
N PHE A 189 29.70 6.04 -27.34
CA PHE A 189 30.85 6.94 -27.32
C PHE A 189 32.20 6.16 -27.38
N LYS A 190 32.30 5.02 -26.67
CA LYS A 190 33.48 4.17 -26.73
C LYS A 190 33.74 3.60 -28.15
N ARG A 191 32.66 3.35 -28.93
CA ARG A 191 32.73 2.83 -30.29
C ARG A 191 33.19 3.87 -31.32
N HIS A 192 32.65 5.09 -31.22
CA HIS A 192 32.75 6.08 -32.30
C HIS A 192 33.50 7.36 -31.92
N GLY A 193 33.77 7.61 -30.65
CA GLY A 193 34.44 8.81 -30.17
C GLY A 193 33.66 10.12 -30.42
N ASN A 194 32.43 10.04 -30.95
CA ASN A 194 31.61 11.19 -31.30
C ASN A 194 30.43 11.36 -30.31
N LYS A 195 30.48 12.42 -29.55
CA LYS A 195 29.49 12.74 -28.51
C LYS A 195 28.05 12.89 -29.05
N MET A 196 27.88 13.65 -30.14
CA MET A 196 26.55 13.93 -30.69
C MET A 196 25.92 12.67 -31.32
N LEU A 197 26.71 11.87 -32.03
CA LEU A 197 26.26 10.62 -32.58
C LEU A 197 25.89 9.63 -31.47
N ALA A 198 26.69 9.56 -30.39
CA ALA A 198 26.39 8.71 -29.24
C ALA A 198 25.08 9.13 -28.54
N LEU A 199 24.80 10.44 -28.37
CA LEU A 199 23.55 10.94 -27.83
C LEU A 199 22.34 10.62 -28.74
N GLN A 200 22.48 10.83 -30.04
CA GLN A 200 21.44 10.48 -31.00
C GLN A 200 21.10 8.98 -30.95
N ARG A 201 22.12 8.12 -31.00
CA ARG A 201 21.94 6.66 -30.93
C ARG A 201 21.38 6.18 -29.60
N MET A 202 21.77 6.81 -28.50
CA MET A 202 21.19 6.54 -27.18
C MET A 202 19.67 6.71 -27.21
N VAL A 203 19.16 7.85 -27.72
CA VAL A 203 17.71 8.12 -27.77
C VAL A 203 17.00 7.19 -28.73
N THR A 204 17.53 6.98 -29.94
CA THR A 204 16.85 6.20 -30.98
C THR A 204 16.85 4.70 -30.67
N LYS A 205 17.95 4.15 -30.14
CA LYS A 205 18.10 2.71 -29.93
C LYS A 205 17.50 2.22 -28.60
N VAL A 206 17.61 3.01 -27.51
CA VAL A 206 17.12 2.63 -26.18
C VAL A 206 15.72 3.18 -25.93
N GLY A 207 15.39 4.34 -26.50
CA GLY A 207 14.13 5.03 -26.22
C GLY A 207 12.89 4.16 -26.45
N ASN A 208 12.83 3.42 -27.56
CA ASN A 208 11.70 2.55 -27.88
C ASN A 208 11.55 1.38 -26.91
N ALA A 209 12.66 0.71 -26.54
CA ALA A 209 12.65 -0.40 -25.60
C ALA A 209 12.24 0.08 -24.21
N THR A 210 12.81 1.21 -23.77
CA THR A 210 12.51 1.80 -22.45
C THR A 210 11.08 2.37 -22.38
N LEU A 211 10.55 2.94 -23.48
CA LEU A 211 9.13 3.33 -23.56
C LEU A 211 8.22 2.15 -23.26
N LEU A 212 8.52 1.02 -23.89
CA LEU A 212 7.72 -0.18 -23.77
C LEU A 212 7.74 -0.74 -22.34
N THR A 213 8.92 -0.83 -21.75
CA THR A 213 9.07 -1.35 -20.39
C THR A 213 8.40 -0.42 -19.36
N ASN A 214 8.55 0.90 -19.50
CA ASN A 214 7.81 1.84 -18.65
C ASN A 214 6.30 1.77 -18.88
N ALA A 215 5.84 1.55 -20.12
CA ALA A 215 4.41 1.35 -20.40
C ALA A 215 3.86 0.08 -19.74
N THR A 216 4.60 -1.04 -19.78
CA THR A 216 4.18 -2.28 -19.10
C THR A 216 4.18 -2.13 -17.58
N THR A 217 5.16 -1.45 -17.00
CA THR A 217 5.19 -1.14 -15.58
C THR A 217 4.05 -0.20 -15.19
N ALA A 218 3.80 0.86 -15.96
CA ALA A 218 2.67 1.77 -15.76
C ALA A 218 1.32 1.02 -15.85
N LEU A 219 1.16 0.10 -16.80
CA LEU A 219 -0.03 -0.74 -16.91
C LEU A 219 -0.19 -1.67 -15.70
N GLY A 220 0.90 -2.21 -15.15
CA GLY A 220 0.89 -2.97 -13.92
C GLY A 220 0.27 -2.19 -12.75
N PHE A 221 0.68 -0.92 -12.58
CA PHE A 221 0.09 -0.03 -11.57
C PHE A 221 -1.32 0.43 -11.95
N ALA A 222 -1.61 0.64 -13.23
CA ALA A 222 -2.94 1.04 -13.71
C ALA A 222 -4.02 -0.01 -13.42
N THR A 223 -3.67 -1.26 -13.18
CA THR A 223 -4.65 -2.30 -12.81
C THR A 223 -5.34 -2.01 -11.48
N PHE A 224 -4.72 -1.22 -10.59
CA PHE A 224 -5.37 -0.77 -9.36
C PHE A 224 -6.58 0.17 -9.62
N ILE A 225 -6.66 0.81 -10.79
CA ILE A 225 -7.80 1.65 -11.18
C ILE A 225 -9.09 0.83 -11.28
N PHE A 226 -8.98 -0.46 -11.58
CA PHE A 226 -10.11 -1.38 -11.65
C PHE A 226 -10.54 -1.93 -10.29
N THR A 227 -9.86 -1.57 -9.21
CA THR A 227 -10.30 -1.86 -7.86
C THR A 227 -11.37 -0.86 -7.45
N HIS A 228 -12.27 -1.26 -6.55
CA HIS A 228 -13.29 -0.33 -6.04
C HIS A 228 -12.83 0.40 -4.77
N SER A 229 -11.56 0.33 -4.42
CA SER A 229 -10.98 1.04 -3.27
C SER A 229 -10.44 2.40 -3.73
N PRO A 230 -10.99 3.53 -3.26
CA PRO A 230 -10.52 4.87 -3.65
C PRO A 230 -9.01 5.05 -3.44
N VAL A 231 -8.48 4.56 -2.32
CA VAL A 231 -7.05 4.68 -1.99
C VAL A 231 -6.16 3.95 -3.00
N LEU A 232 -6.57 2.75 -3.45
CA LEU A 232 -5.83 1.98 -4.45
C LEU A 232 -5.98 2.59 -5.85
N VAL A 233 -7.16 3.10 -6.18
CA VAL A 233 -7.39 3.81 -7.46
C VAL A 233 -6.49 5.04 -7.54
N GLU A 234 -6.48 5.88 -6.50
CA GLU A 234 -5.62 7.06 -6.43
C GLU A 234 -4.14 6.69 -6.58
N PHE A 235 -3.69 5.67 -5.83
CA PHE A 235 -2.32 5.16 -5.91
C PHE A 235 -1.98 4.66 -7.32
N GLY A 236 -2.89 3.91 -7.97
CA GLY A 236 -2.72 3.38 -9.32
C GLY A 236 -2.66 4.47 -10.38
N VAL A 237 -3.55 5.47 -10.31
CA VAL A 237 -3.57 6.61 -11.24
C VAL A 237 -2.28 7.40 -11.14
N VAL A 238 -1.90 7.82 -9.92
CA VAL A 238 -0.71 8.64 -9.72
C VAL A 238 0.56 7.89 -10.11
N SER A 239 0.70 6.63 -9.68
CA SER A 239 1.89 5.84 -10.00
C SER A 239 2.01 5.57 -11.50
N SER A 240 0.95 5.13 -12.17
CA SER A 240 0.98 4.83 -13.60
C SER A 240 1.29 6.07 -14.45
N LEU A 241 0.67 7.21 -14.14
CA LEU A 241 0.93 8.46 -14.83
C LEU A 241 2.38 8.92 -14.62
N ASN A 242 2.86 8.91 -13.38
CA ASN A 242 4.19 9.40 -13.06
C ASN A 242 5.32 8.49 -13.58
N ILE A 243 5.11 7.18 -13.73
CA ILE A 243 6.07 6.29 -14.40
C ILE A 243 6.26 6.72 -15.85
N MET A 244 5.19 7.02 -16.58
CA MET A 244 5.27 7.50 -17.97
C MET A 244 5.93 8.89 -18.05
N VAL A 245 5.60 9.77 -17.12
CA VAL A 245 6.22 11.10 -17.03
C VAL A 245 7.71 10.99 -16.70
N ALA A 246 8.10 10.13 -15.76
CA ALA A 246 9.51 9.90 -15.41
C ALA A 246 10.34 9.40 -16.59
N PHE A 247 9.77 8.50 -17.42
CA PHE A 247 10.36 8.12 -18.70
C PHE A 247 10.54 9.32 -19.63
N GLY A 248 9.48 10.14 -19.83
CA GLY A 248 9.54 11.34 -20.67
C GLY A 248 10.59 12.33 -20.19
N ILE A 249 10.67 12.59 -18.87
CA ILE A 249 11.70 13.42 -18.26
C ILE A 249 13.10 12.85 -18.55
N SER A 250 13.29 11.55 -18.37
CA SER A 250 14.58 10.91 -18.56
C SER A 250 15.09 11.03 -20.01
N ILE A 251 14.22 10.75 -21.00
CA ILE A 251 14.60 10.75 -22.41
C ILE A 251 14.85 12.16 -22.98
N ILE A 252 14.26 13.19 -22.36
CA ILE A 252 14.46 14.59 -22.77
C ILE A 252 15.64 15.19 -22.01
N LEU A 253 15.65 15.06 -20.67
CA LEU A 253 16.55 15.81 -19.81
C LEU A 253 17.97 15.22 -19.81
N ILE A 254 18.12 13.89 -19.88
CA ILE A 254 19.46 13.28 -19.91
C ILE A 254 20.26 13.72 -21.14
N PRO A 255 19.77 13.59 -22.38
CA PRO A 255 20.52 14.07 -23.55
C PRO A 255 20.80 15.56 -23.46
N ALA A 256 19.81 16.38 -23.06
CA ALA A 256 19.97 17.83 -22.93
C ALA A 256 21.09 18.20 -21.95
N LEU A 257 21.13 17.59 -20.77
CA LEU A 257 22.16 17.85 -19.77
C LEU A 257 23.54 17.31 -20.21
N PHE A 258 23.56 16.16 -20.87
CA PHE A 258 24.82 15.59 -21.39
C PHE A 258 25.45 16.43 -22.50
N THR A 259 24.70 17.24 -23.26
CA THR A 259 25.30 18.17 -24.24
C THR A 259 26.24 19.18 -23.57
N TRP A 260 25.97 19.56 -22.33
CA TRP A 260 26.78 20.54 -21.58
C TRP A 260 27.94 19.91 -20.81
N LEU A 261 27.88 18.58 -20.55
CA LEU A 261 28.98 17.92 -19.87
C LEU A 261 30.19 17.72 -20.79
N PRO A 262 31.42 17.70 -20.22
CA PRO A 262 32.60 17.31 -20.98
C PRO A 262 32.51 15.84 -21.46
N GLU A 263 33.28 15.54 -22.49
CA GLU A 263 33.38 14.16 -23.00
C GLU A 263 33.89 13.22 -21.92
N PRO A 264 33.39 11.95 -21.88
CA PRO A 264 33.82 11.00 -20.88
C PRO A 264 35.29 10.64 -21.06
N HIS A 265 36.06 10.68 -19.98
CA HIS A 265 37.47 10.24 -19.98
C HIS A 265 37.52 8.70 -19.97
N GLU A 266 38.58 8.11 -20.45
CA GLU A 266 38.78 6.65 -20.47
C GLU A 266 38.54 5.98 -19.10
N ARG A 267 38.90 6.65 -18.00
CA ARG A 267 38.66 6.18 -16.63
C ARG A 267 37.19 6.00 -16.33
N HIS A 268 36.29 6.76 -16.95
CA HIS A 268 34.86 6.68 -16.77
C HIS A 268 34.19 5.56 -17.60
N LEU A 269 34.92 4.98 -18.56
CA LEU A 269 34.46 3.90 -19.42
C LEU A 269 34.90 2.51 -18.92
N THR A 270 35.83 2.44 -17.95
CA THR A 270 36.38 1.18 -17.42
C THR A 270 35.37 0.31 -16.69
N HIS A 271 34.21 0.87 -16.27
CA HIS A 271 33.16 0.07 -15.66
C HIS A 271 32.48 -0.89 -16.63
N LEU A 272 32.53 -0.60 -17.94
CA LEU A 272 32.00 -1.47 -18.99
C LEU A 272 32.85 -2.77 -19.12
N ASP A 273 34.11 -2.76 -18.67
CA ASP A 273 35.05 -3.88 -18.76
C ASP A 273 35.33 -4.52 -17.37
N ARG A 274 34.40 -4.46 -16.43
CA ARG A 274 34.61 -5.02 -15.08
C ARG A 274 34.66 -6.55 -15.09
N VAL A 275 35.81 -7.08 -14.80
CA VAL A 275 36.13 -8.54 -14.78
C VAL A 275 35.17 -9.33 -13.86
N TRP A 276 34.75 -8.79 -12.71
CA TRP A 276 33.86 -9.52 -11.81
C TRP A 276 32.43 -9.69 -12.36
N VAL A 277 31.91 -8.66 -13.05
CA VAL A 277 30.59 -8.73 -13.70
C VAL A 277 30.61 -9.72 -14.83
N ASP A 278 31.64 -9.64 -15.68
CA ASP A 278 31.89 -10.60 -16.78
C ASP A 278 32.04 -12.03 -16.25
N THR A 279 32.69 -12.21 -15.10
CA THR A 279 32.83 -13.53 -14.45
C THR A 279 31.48 -14.07 -13.98
N VAL A 280 30.65 -13.24 -13.37
CA VAL A 280 29.30 -13.63 -12.90
C VAL A 280 28.39 -13.93 -14.09
N VAL A 281 28.34 -13.04 -15.07
CA VAL A 281 27.55 -13.25 -16.31
C VAL A 281 28.08 -14.47 -17.07
N GLY A 282 29.40 -14.63 -17.17
CA GLY A 282 30.02 -15.83 -17.74
C GLY A 282 29.63 -17.12 -17.02
N THR A 283 29.45 -17.06 -15.68
CA THR A 283 28.94 -18.19 -14.89
C THR A 283 27.51 -18.51 -15.23
N PHE A 284 26.67 -17.50 -15.41
CA PHE A 284 25.27 -17.69 -15.85
C PHE A 284 25.25 -18.33 -17.25
N VAL A 285 25.96 -17.77 -18.19
CA VAL A 285 26.11 -18.31 -19.55
C VAL A 285 26.53 -19.77 -19.50
N ARG A 286 27.59 -20.10 -18.74
CA ARG A 286 28.07 -21.49 -18.59
C ARG A 286 27.03 -22.40 -17.96
N THR A 287 26.32 -21.94 -16.96
CA THR A 287 25.27 -22.70 -16.26
C THR A 287 24.12 -23.01 -17.20
N VAL A 288 23.63 -21.99 -17.93
CA VAL A 288 22.57 -22.14 -18.94
C VAL A 288 23.00 -23.10 -20.06
N GLN A 289 24.26 -23.06 -20.43
CA GLN A 289 24.80 -23.90 -21.51
C GLN A 289 24.94 -25.35 -21.08
N THR A 290 25.48 -25.62 -19.86
CA THR A 290 25.96 -26.97 -19.48
C THR A 290 25.11 -27.63 -18.40
N ARG A 291 24.34 -26.88 -17.60
CA ARG A 291 23.68 -27.38 -16.38
C ARG A 291 22.19 -27.05 -16.30
N ARG A 292 21.48 -26.97 -17.43
CA ARG A 292 20.03 -26.60 -17.50
C ARG A 292 19.15 -27.43 -16.58
N ASN A 293 19.39 -28.74 -16.50
CA ASN A 293 18.59 -29.60 -15.61
C ASN A 293 18.67 -29.19 -14.12
N ARG A 294 19.84 -28.64 -13.69
CA ARG A 294 19.97 -28.12 -12.32
C ARG A 294 19.19 -26.84 -12.14
N VAL A 295 19.12 -25.98 -13.17
CA VAL A 295 18.29 -24.77 -13.15
C VAL A 295 16.81 -25.13 -13.02
N TYR A 296 16.33 -26.13 -13.77
CA TYR A 296 14.95 -26.61 -13.67
C TYR A 296 14.65 -27.25 -12.32
N LEU A 297 15.57 -28.08 -11.82
CA LEU A 297 15.41 -28.69 -10.51
C LEU A 297 15.36 -27.66 -9.39
N ALA A 298 16.22 -26.63 -9.44
CA ALA A 298 16.23 -25.53 -8.47
C ALA A 298 14.93 -24.70 -8.56
N ALA A 299 14.50 -24.36 -9.79
CA ALA A 299 13.24 -23.64 -10.00
C ALA A 299 12.02 -24.44 -9.50
N LEU A 300 11.99 -25.76 -9.77
CA LEU A 300 10.93 -26.65 -9.27
C LEU A 300 10.96 -26.75 -7.75
N ALA A 301 12.12 -26.91 -7.14
CA ALA A 301 12.26 -26.95 -5.69
C ALA A 301 11.79 -25.65 -5.03
N VAL A 302 12.16 -24.50 -5.58
CA VAL A 302 11.67 -23.20 -5.14
C VAL A 302 10.15 -23.12 -5.29
N ALA A 303 9.60 -23.53 -6.43
CA ALA A 303 8.15 -23.52 -6.66
C ALA A 303 7.38 -24.39 -5.66
N VAL A 304 7.86 -25.61 -5.39
CA VAL A 304 7.21 -26.55 -4.44
C VAL A 304 7.28 -26.03 -3.01
N LEU A 305 8.46 -25.55 -2.57
CA LEU A 305 8.63 -24.97 -1.23
C LEU A 305 7.77 -23.71 -1.07
N SER A 306 7.70 -22.88 -2.10
CA SER A 306 6.89 -21.67 -2.08
C SER A 306 5.39 -21.99 -2.06
N ALA A 307 4.94 -22.95 -2.86
CA ALA A 307 3.55 -23.42 -2.84
C ALA A 307 3.16 -23.99 -1.47
N TRP A 308 4.07 -24.71 -0.83
CA TRP A 308 3.85 -25.17 0.54
C TRP A 308 3.81 -24.02 1.55
N GLY A 309 4.71 -23.04 1.46
CA GLY A 309 4.65 -21.82 2.28
C GLY A 309 3.33 -21.08 2.11
N MET A 310 2.86 -20.92 0.87
CA MET A 310 1.60 -20.24 0.57
C MET A 310 0.40 -20.84 1.29
N THR A 311 0.37 -22.16 1.56
CA THR A 311 -0.72 -22.78 2.34
C THR A 311 -0.76 -22.36 3.81
N LYS A 312 0.29 -21.71 4.30
CA LYS A 312 0.40 -21.18 5.66
C LYS A 312 0.09 -19.70 5.76
N MET A 313 -0.23 -19.05 4.65
CA MET A 313 -0.56 -17.63 4.65
C MET A 313 -1.83 -17.38 5.45
N VAL A 314 -1.80 -16.37 6.30
CA VAL A 314 -2.93 -15.96 7.13
C VAL A 314 -3.34 -14.56 6.70
N THR A 315 -4.64 -14.35 6.58
CA THR A 315 -5.19 -13.00 6.40
C THR A 315 -5.53 -12.50 7.79
N THR A 316 -4.72 -11.62 8.33
CA THR A 316 -4.99 -10.94 9.59
C THR A 316 -4.90 -9.45 9.35
N GLY A 317 -5.72 -8.68 10.05
CA GLY A 317 -5.66 -7.25 10.00
C GLY A 317 -6.33 -6.70 11.24
N ASN A 318 -5.55 -6.11 12.14
CA ASN A 318 -6.03 -5.21 13.17
C ASN A 318 -5.91 -3.78 12.63
N ILE A 319 -6.66 -2.85 13.17
CA ILE A 319 -6.70 -1.47 12.65
C ILE A 319 -5.35 -0.77 12.82
N VAL A 320 -4.62 -1.12 13.87
CA VAL A 320 -3.34 -0.49 14.25
C VAL A 320 -2.11 -1.40 14.11
N ASP A 321 -2.26 -2.59 13.54
CA ASP A 321 -1.17 -3.59 13.35
C ASP A 321 0.04 -3.11 12.55
N ASP A 322 -0.08 -2.00 11.84
CA ASP A 322 1.03 -1.44 11.07
C ASP A 322 1.95 -0.55 11.93
N LEU A 323 1.58 -0.29 13.21
CA LEU A 323 2.40 0.47 14.16
C LEU A 323 3.32 -0.46 14.96
N PRO A 324 4.53 0.00 15.38
CA PRO A 324 5.39 -0.75 16.28
C PRO A 324 4.71 -1.04 17.61
N GLU A 325 5.02 -2.20 18.22
CA GLU A 325 4.49 -2.59 19.54
C GLU A 325 4.80 -1.57 20.65
N GLU A 326 5.90 -0.83 20.51
CA GLU A 326 6.34 0.20 21.47
C GLU A 326 5.68 1.56 21.22
N ASP A 327 4.83 1.68 20.19
CA ASP A 327 4.19 2.93 19.83
C ASP A 327 3.18 3.37 20.91
N ARG A 328 3.21 4.66 21.27
CA ARG A 328 2.27 5.22 22.26
C ARG A 328 0.80 4.93 21.91
N VAL A 329 0.44 5.00 20.63
CA VAL A 329 -0.93 4.73 20.17
C VAL A 329 -1.33 3.29 20.51
N LEU A 330 -0.44 2.33 20.30
CA LEU A 330 -0.71 0.92 20.54
C LEU A 330 -0.67 0.61 22.05
N VAL A 331 0.30 1.13 22.76
CA VAL A 331 0.42 0.98 24.23
C VAL A 331 -0.81 1.58 24.94
N ASP A 332 -1.24 2.77 24.55
CA ASP A 332 -2.43 3.42 25.12
C ASP A 332 -3.70 2.64 24.76
N LEU A 333 -3.80 2.09 23.55
CA LEU A 333 -4.92 1.25 23.10
C LEU A 333 -5.01 -0.03 23.93
N ASP A 334 -3.91 -0.78 24.05
CA ASP A 334 -3.84 -2.04 24.83
C ASP A 334 -4.18 -1.80 26.30
N TRP A 335 -3.70 -0.67 26.86
CA TRP A 335 -4.05 -0.29 28.22
C TRP A 335 -5.55 -0.09 28.38
N LEU A 336 -6.17 0.62 27.46
CA LEU A 336 -7.61 0.87 27.48
C LEU A 336 -8.41 -0.42 27.24
N GLU A 337 -7.98 -1.27 26.33
CA GLU A 337 -8.62 -2.57 26.07
C GLU A 337 -8.59 -3.49 27.29
N SER A 338 -7.45 -3.55 27.97
CA SER A 338 -7.30 -4.36 29.19
C SER A 338 -8.19 -3.85 30.34
N ARG A 339 -8.51 -2.54 30.39
CA ARG A 339 -9.30 -1.93 31.47
C ARG A 339 -10.77 -1.79 31.17
N PHE A 340 -11.15 -1.55 29.90
CA PHE A 340 -12.52 -1.28 29.47
C PHE A 340 -13.05 -2.30 28.46
N ARG A 341 -12.34 -3.40 28.20
CA ARG A 341 -12.72 -4.50 27.28
C ARG A 341 -12.99 -4.02 25.86
N GLY A 342 -12.15 -3.15 25.34
CA GLY A 342 -12.20 -2.70 23.97
C GLY A 342 -12.58 -1.24 23.80
N VAL A 343 -12.19 -0.70 22.67
CA VAL A 343 -12.37 0.72 22.29
C VAL A 343 -12.97 0.87 20.90
N MET A 344 -13.10 -0.23 20.16
CA MET A 344 -13.64 -0.20 18.79
C MET A 344 -15.17 -0.28 18.80
N PRO A 345 -15.88 0.70 18.22
CA PRO A 345 -17.34 0.69 18.17
C PRO A 345 -17.89 -0.54 17.44
N PHE A 346 -18.79 -1.23 18.11
CA PHE A 346 -19.62 -2.31 17.58
C PHE A 346 -21.08 -1.93 17.79
N GLU A 347 -21.83 -1.82 16.71
CA GLU A 347 -23.19 -1.34 16.75
C GLU A 347 -24.16 -2.30 16.05
N VAL A 348 -25.30 -2.52 16.67
CA VAL A 348 -26.39 -3.32 16.11
C VAL A 348 -27.65 -2.46 16.03
N LEU A 349 -28.11 -2.22 14.81
CA LEU A 349 -29.40 -1.61 14.55
C LEU A 349 -30.47 -2.68 14.48
N ILE A 350 -31.54 -2.50 15.22
CA ILE A 350 -32.67 -3.44 15.30
C ILE A 350 -33.90 -2.71 14.77
N ASP A 351 -34.35 -3.04 13.58
CA ASP A 351 -35.58 -2.53 12.98
C ASP A 351 -36.75 -3.48 13.30
N GLY A 352 -37.74 -2.94 14.06
CA GLY A 352 -38.94 -3.67 14.40
C GLY A 352 -40.02 -3.63 13.30
N GLN A 353 -39.75 -3.02 12.15
CA GLN A 353 -40.64 -2.89 10.98
C GLN A 353 -41.97 -2.20 11.23
N LYS A 354 -42.31 -1.86 12.48
CA LYS A 354 -43.59 -1.24 12.87
C LYS A 354 -43.34 -0.03 13.75
N PRO A 355 -43.84 1.16 13.35
CA PRO A 355 -43.69 2.37 14.15
C PRO A 355 -44.20 2.24 15.58
N GLY A 356 -43.47 2.80 16.55
CA GLY A 356 -43.83 2.83 17.94
C GLY A 356 -43.74 1.52 18.72
N GLN A 357 -43.37 0.41 18.09
CA GLN A 357 -43.35 -0.92 18.76
C GLN A 357 -41.99 -1.30 19.33
N ILE A 358 -40.89 -0.67 18.91
CA ILE A 358 -39.54 -1.08 19.33
C ILE A 358 -39.33 -0.95 20.85
N LEU A 359 -39.97 0.02 21.51
CA LEU A 359 -39.96 0.21 22.96
C LEU A 359 -41.02 -0.63 23.69
N SER A 360 -41.72 -1.55 23.01
CA SER A 360 -42.65 -2.45 23.69
C SER A 360 -41.93 -3.30 24.73
N PRO A 361 -42.62 -3.71 25.82
CA PRO A 361 -41.97 -4.52 26.86
C PRO A 361 -41.37 -5.85 26.36
N ALA A 362 -42.01 -6.45 25.36
CA ALA A 362 -41.51 -7.68 24.75
C ALA A 362 -40.19 -7.44 24.01
N ASN A 363 -40.08 -6.31 23.31
CA ASN A 363 -38.86 -5.94 22.58
C ASN A 363 -37.77 -5.46 23.52
N LEU A 364 -38.08 -4.68 24.56
CA LEU A 364 -37.11 -4.31 25.60
C LEU A 364 -36.52 -5.54 26.28
N ASN A 365 -37.31 -6.56 26.60
CA ASN A 365 -36.79 -7.83 27.15
C ASN A 365 -35.91 -8.60 26.15
N ARG A 366 -36.19 -8.52 24.84
CA ARG A 366 -35.32 -9.11 23.82
C ARG A 366 -33.98 -8.37 23.71
N ILE A 367 -34.02 -7.03 23.74
CA ILE A 367 -32.82 -6.21 23.74
C ILE A 367 -31.98 -6.49 24.99
N GLU A 368 -32.59 -6.61 26.15
CA GLU A 368 -31.87 -7.01 27.38
C GLU A 368 -31.25 -8.41 27.28
N LYS A 369 -31.96 -9.37 26.71
CA LYS A 369 -31.37 -10.71 26.43
C LYS A 369 -30.17 -10.65 25.48
N PHE A 370 -30.24 -9.79 24.49
CA PHE A 370 -29.14 -9.57 23.58
C PHE A 370 -27.94 -8.89 24.26
N GLN A 371 -28.18 -7.89 25.12
CA GLN A 371 -27.11 -7.31 25.91
C GLN A 371 -26.46 -8.34 26.85
N ASN A 372 -27.26 -9.25 27.45
CA ASN A 372 -26.74 -10.32 28.27
C ASN A 372 -25.95 -11.35 27.43
N LEU A 373 -26.36 -11.61 26.18
CA LEU A 373 -25.62 -12.44 25.25
C LEU A 373 -24.25 -11.83 24.94
N LEU A 374 -24.17 -10.53 24.65
CA LEU A 374 -22.89 -9.86 24.40
C LEU A 374 -21.94 -9.94 25.61
N ARG A 375 -22.44 -9.92 26.84
CA ARG A 375 -21.62 -10.05 28.05
C ARG A 375 -20.96 -11.44 28.23
N GLU A 376 -21.46 -12.48 27.55
CA GLU A 376 -20.87 -13.82 27.60
C GLU A 376 -19.55 -13.87 26.81
N TYR A 377 -19.31 -12.91 25.93
CA TYR A 377 -18.11 -12.82 25.09
C TYR A 377 -17.14 -11.78 25.70
N PRO A 378 -15.92 -12.18 26.06
CA PRO A 378 -14.94 -11.29 26.70
C PRO A 378 -14.46 -10.16 25.78
N GLU A 379 -14.63 -10.30 24.48
CA GLU A 379 -14.23 -9.34 23.43
C GLU A 379 -15.11 -8.09 23.46
N PHE A 380 -16.32 -8.14 24.05
CA PHE A 380 -17.21 -7.01 24.13
C PHE A 380 -17.17 -6.31 25.48
N SER A 381 -17.15 -4.98 25.42
CA SER A 381 -17.40 -4.15 26.59
C SER A 381 -18.87 -4.18 26.96
N ARG A 382 -19.24 -3.48 28.03
CA ARG A 382 -20.62 -3.26 28.38
C ARG A 382 -21.37 -2.56 27.26
N SER A 383 -22.47 -3.17 26.79
CA SER A 383 -23.35 -2.57 25.79
C SER A 383 -24.32 -1.58 26.37
N LEU A 384 -24.68 -0.55 25.60
CA LEU A 384 -25.67 0.46 25.87
C LEU A 384 -26.82 0.38 24.86
N SER A 385 -28.05 0.60 25.34
CA SER A 385 -29.26 0.63 24.53
C SER A 385 -30.39 1.45 25.16
N ALA A 386 -31.53 1.50 24.49
CA ALA A 386 -32.75 2.07 25.06
C ALA A 386 -33.17 1.38 26.38
N VAL A 387 -32.76 0.13 26.60
CA VAL A 387 -33.04 -0.60 27.86
C VAL A 387 -32.33 0.07 29.02
N ASP A 388 -31.08 0.50 28.86
CA ASP A 388 -30.30 1.17 29.89
C ASP A 388 -30.87 2.53 30.22
N ALA A 389 -31.34 3.27 29.22
CA ALA A 389 -32.03 4.52 29.40
C ALA A 389 -33.36 4.35 30.20
N VAL A 390 -34.12 3.28 29.90
CA VAL A 390 -35.34 2.95 30.63
C VAL A 390 -35.03 2.52 32.07
N LYS A 391 -34.02 1.67 32.30
CA LYS A 391 -33.59 1.27 33.65
C LYS A 391 -33.13 2.45 34.49
N PHE A 392 -32.35 3.37 33.89
CA PHE A 392 -31.90 4.59 34.52
C PHE A 392 -33.08 5.48 34.90
N GLY A 393 -34.06 5.63 34.02
CA GLY A 393 -35.29 6.37 34.32
C GLY A 393 -36.08 5.74 35.46
N VAL A 394 -36.14 4.42 35.60
CA VAL A 394 -36.76 3.75 36.77
C VAL A 394 -35.98 4.04 38.04
N GLN A 395 -34.68 3.94 38.03
CA GLN A 395 -33.81 4.26 39.15
C GLN A 395 -34.00 5.72 39.60
N ALA A 396 -33.97 6.66 38.64
CA ALA A 396 -34.21 8.07 38.94
C ALA A 396 -35.59 8.34 39.58
N PHE A 397 -36.65 7.66 39.09
CA PHE A 397 -37.99 7.78 39.65
C PHE A 397 -38.05 7.35 41.12
N TYR A 398 -37.25 6.39 41.54
CA TYR A 398 -37.13 5.92 42.92
C TYR A 398 -36.01 6.61 43.71
N GLY A 399 -35.59 7.81 43.33
CA GLY A 399 -34.63 8.62 44.08
C GLY A 399 -33.18 8.15 43.99
N GLY A 400 -32.81 7.43 42.89
CA GLY A 400 -31.44 6.99 42.67
C GLY A 400 -31.06 5.61 43.24
N ASP A 401 -32.01 4.87 43.83
CA ASP A 401 -31.79 3.57 44.45
C ASP A 401 -31.13 2.56 43.45
N PRO A 402 -29.93 2.07 43.67
CA PRO A 402 -29.22 1.13 42.78
C PRO A 402 -29.99 -0.19 42.55
N GLU A 403 -30.76 -0.68 43.55
CA GLU A 403 -31.56 -1.89 43.42
C GLU A 403 -32.72 -1.74 42.41
N ARG A 404 -33.06 -0.52 42.06
CA ARG A 404 -34.11 -0.19 41.09
C ARG A 404 -33.62 -0.02 39.66
N TYR A 405 -32.35 -0.28 39.39
CA TYR A 405 -31.79 -0.30 38.02
C TYR A 405 -32.26 -1.57 37.29
N ARG A 406 -33.54 -1.59 36.89
CA ARG A 406 -34.22 -2.72 36.23
C ARG A 406 -35.32 -2.24 35.30
N LEU A 407 -35.80 -3.10 34.42
CA LEU A 407 -36.95 -2.80 33.60
C LEU A 407 -38.21 -2.66 34.48
N PRO A 408 -39.12 -1.72 34.16
CA PRO A 408 -40.35 -1.47 34.96
C PRO A 408 -41.31 -2.63 34.86
N THR A 409 -41.94 -2.97 35.98
CA THR A 409 -43.02 -3.96 36.05
C THR A 409 -44.28 -3.44 35.34
N ARG A 410 -45.27 -4.34 35.12
CA ARG A 410 -46.52 -3.96 34.44
C ARG A 410 -47.28 -2.84 35.18
N GLN A 411 -47.21 -2.82 36.47
CA GLN A 411 -47.87 -1.80 37.30
C GLN A 411 -47.13 -0.45 37.24
N GLU A 412 -45.81 -0.47 37.39
CA GLU A 412 -44.97 0.73 37.34
C GLU A 412 -45.09 1.46 36.00
N ARG A 413 -45.24 0.73 34.90
CA ARG A 413 -45.40 1.30 33.54
C ARG A 413 -46.64 2.20 33.43
N SER A 414 -47.69 1.88 34.15
CA SER A 414 -48.92 2.67 34.14
C SER A 414 -48.70 4.06 34.80
N PHE A 415 -47.86 4.13 35.83
CA PHE A 415 -47.56 5.35 36.55
C PHE A 415 -46.42 6.16 35.88
N MET A 416 -45.45 5.48 35.34
CA MET A 416 -44.25 6.11 34.71
C MET A 416 -44.47 6.50 33.25
N GLY A 417 -45.51 5.95 32.59
CA GLY A 417 -45.80 6.21 31.18
C GLY A 417 -45.87 7.67 30.75
N PRO A 418 -46.44 8.58 31.55
CA PRO A 418 -46.44 10.03 31.29
C PRO A 418 -45.02 10.62 31.26
N TYR A 419 -44.11 10.17 32.11
CA TYR A 419 -42.74 10.68 32.21
C TYR A 419 -41.88 10.23 31.00
N PHE A 420 -42.17 9.07 30.43
CA PHE A 420 -41.46 8.58 29.22
C PHE A 420 -42.06 9.09 27.91
N ARG A 421 -43.27 9.65 27.90
CA ARG A 421 -43.95 10.14 26.69
C ARG A 421 -43.64 11.59 26.35
N GLY A 422 -42.98 12.32 27.23
CA GLY A 422 -42.80 13.77 27.09
C GLY A 422 -44.17 14.49 27.11
N SER A 423 -44.44 15.33 28.07
CA SER A 423 -45.60 16.20 28.04
C SER A 423 -45.45 17.19 26.88
N GLU A 424 -46.31 17.11 25.87
CA GLU A 424 -46.34 18.08 24.75
C GLU A 424 -46.51 19.55 25.22
N ASN A 425 -46.69 19.80 26.53
CA ASN A 425 -46.98 21.10 27.12
C ASN A 425 -46.04 21.56 28.25
N ALA A 426 -44.95 20.85 28.53
CA ALA A 426 -43.97 21.30 29.54
C ALA A 426 -42.72 21.87 28.85
N ALA A 427 -42.82 23.15 28.51
CA ALA A 427 -41.64 23.95 28.18
C ALA A 427 -40.85 24.14 29.47
N SER A 428 -39.72 23.52 29.62
CA SER A 428 -38.48 23.93 30.26
C SER A 428 -37.63 22.89 30.99
N ASP A 429 -38.17 21.72 31.48
CA ASP A 429 -37.31 20.82 32.29
C ASP A 429 -37.37 19.32 31.94
N ILE A 430 -38.11 18.92 30.88
CA ILE A 430 -38.30 17.50 30.46
C ILE A 430 -37.67 17.17 29.09
N ASP A 431 -37.01 18.12 28.47
CA ASP A 431 -36.22 17.86 27.24
C ASP A 431 -35.08 16.87 27.47
N ASP A 432 -34.58 16.74 28.71
CA ASP A 432 -33.48 15.87 29.07
C ASP A 432 -33.82 14.36 29.04
N ALA A 433 -35.05 13.96 29.39
CA ALA A 433 -35.47 12.56 29.39
C ALA A 433 -35.71 12.03 27.97
N ASN A 434 -36.21 12.87 27.06
CA ASN A 434 -36.29 12.56 25.62
C ASN A 434 -34.90 12.56 24.98
N ALA A 435 -33.98 13.40 25.43
CA ALA A 435 -32.62 13.47 24.94
C ALA A 435 -31.82 12.17 25.20
N VAL A 436 -32.06 11.50 26.35
CA VAL A 436 -31.40 10.24 26.70
C VAL A 436 -31.88 9.08 25.80
N THR A 437 -33.18 9.01 25.51
CA THR A 437 -33.76 7.96 24.65
C THR A 437 -33.56 8.24 23.16
N SER A 438 -33.51 9.51 22.73
CA SER A 438 -33.33 9.92 21.34
C SER A 438 -31.97 9.50 20.78
N ASN A 439 -30.98 9.27 21.63
CA ASN A 439 -29.67 8.75 21.21
C ASN A 439 -29.68 7.26 20.80
N PHE A 440 -30.72 6.51 21.22
CA PHE A 440 -30.82 5.07 20.99
C PHE A 440 -31.99 4.67 20.09
N VAL A 441 -32.94 5.56 19.82
CA VAL A 441 -34.15 5.24 19.08
C VAL A 441 -34.43 6.34 18.07
N ASP A 442 -34.84 5.96 16.86
CA ASP A 442 -35.22 6.89 15.82
C ASP A 442 -36.52 7.65 16.14
N SER A 443 -36.78 8.75 15.42
CA SER A 443 -37.95 9.60 15.60
C SER A 443 -39.28 8.84 15.39
N SER A 444 -39.31 7.84 14.54
CA SER A 444 -40.47 6.99 14.27
C SER A 444 -40.64 5.86 15.29
N ARG A 445 -39.68 5.67 16.18
CA ARG A 445 -39.61 4.57 17.15
C ARG A 445 -39.77 3.20 16.52
N THR A 446 -39.20 3.05 15.32
CA THR A 446 -39.17 1.82 14.56
C THR A 446 -37.84 1.10 14.75
N VAL A 447 -36.73 1.87 14.78
CA VAL A 447 -35.36 1.37 14.87
C VAL A 447 -34.77 1.72 16.23
N THR A 448 -34.04 0.79 16.84
CA THR A 448 -33.20 1.05 18.01
C THR A 448 -31.79 0.62 17.79
N ARG A 449 -30.86 1.24 18.48
CA ARG A 449 -29.43 0.96 18.45
C ARG A 449 -28.98 0.31 19.76
N VAL A 450 -28.22 -0.77 19.63
CA VAL A 450 -27.41 -1.33 20.71
C VAL A 450 -25.95 -1.04 20.38
N SER A 451 -25.27 -0.31 21.24
CA SER A 451 -23.88 0.10 21.07
C SER A 451 -23.01 -0.57 22.11
N ALA A 452 -21.92 -1.16 21.70
CA ALA A 452 -20.88 -1.70 22.57
C ALA A 452 -19.51 -1.32 21.97
N ASN A 453 -18.47 -1.38 22.79
CA ASN A 453 -17.12 -1.40 22.26
C ASN A 453 -16.62 -2.84 22.25
N MET A 454 -15.69 -3.15 21.36
CA MET A 454 -15.03 -4.44 21.30
C MET A 454 -13.51 -4.28 21.21
N ALA A 455 -12.80 -5.31 21.58
CA ALA A 455 -11.36 -5.40 21.41
C ALA A 455 -10.99 -5.41 19.92
N ASP A 456 -9.79 -4.93 19.58
CA ASP A 456 -9.23 -5.02 18.22
C ASP A 456 -8.75 -6.44 17.94
N VAL A 457 -9.70 -7.35 17.73
CA VAL A 457 -9.42 -8.74 17.36
C VAL A 457 -9.11 -8.86 15.87
N GLY A 458 -8.21 -9.75 15.51
CA GLY A 458 -7.84 -9.98 14.11
C GLY A 458 -9.02 -10.42 13.24
N THR A 459 -8.93 -10.18 11.92
CA THR A 459 -10.03 -10.49 10.98
C THR A 459 -10.52 -11.93 11.05
N LEU A 460 -9.62 -12.90 11.27
CA LEU A 460 -10.00 -14.32 11.37
C LEU A 460 -10.82 -14.59 12.63
N GLU A 461 -10.37 -14.09 13.78
CA GLU A 461 -11.06 -14.23 15.06
C GLU A 461 -12.41 -13.53 15.04
N MET A 462 -12.49 -12.36 14.37
CA MET A 462 -13.74 -11.65 14.14
C MET A 462 -14.73 -12.46 13.30
N GLU A 463 -14.28 -13.14 12.25
CA GLU A 463 -15.13 -14.00 11.43
C GLU A 463 -15.70 -15.19 12.25
N GLU A 464 -14.87 -15.83 13.08
CA GLU A 464 -15.29 -16.90 13.97
C GLU A 464 -16.29 -16.40 15.01
N LEU A 465 -16.01 -15.25 15.61
CA LEU A 465 -16.89 -14.57 16.56
C LEU A 465 -18.28 -14.29 15.93
N MET A 466 -18.28 -13.68 14.74
CA MET A 466 -19.52 -13.35 14.03
C MET A 466 -20.27 -14.61 13.59
N ALA A 467 -19.58 -15.67 13.16
CA ALA A 467 -20.18 -16.94 12.82
C ALA A 467 -20.87 -17.62 14.04
N SER A 468 -20.28 -17.46 15.24
CA SER A 468 -20.86 -17.97 16.49
C SER A 468 -22.03 -17.11 17.02
N LEU A 469 -21.91 -15.79 16.85
CA LEU A 469 -22.86 -14.82 17.41
C LEU A 469 -24.14 -14.70 16.58
N ARG A 470 -24.05 -14.71 15.25
CA ARG A 470 -25.18 -14.49 14.34
C ARG A 470 -26.36 -15.44 14.58
N PRO A 471 -26.19 -16.77 14.69
CA PRO A 471 -27.31 -17.69 14.95
C PRO A 471 -28.01 -17.44 16.29
N ARG A 472 -27.24 -17.00 17.31
CA ARG A 472 -27.78 -16.67 18.64
C ARG A 472 -28.59 -15.38 18.62
N ILE A 473 -28.13 -14.38 17.86
CA ILE A 473 -28.89 -13.14 17.63
C ILE A 473 -30.18 -13.44 16.90
N ASP A 474 -30.15 -14.24 15.82
CA ASP A 474 -31.33 -14.59 15.02
C ASP A 474 -32.38 -15.37 15.86
N SER A 475 -31.94 -16.12 16.89
CA SER A 475 -32.84 -16.76 17.82
C SER A 475 -33.58 -15.78 18.74
N ILE A 476 -32.96 -14.66 19.10
CA ILE A 476 -33.56 -13.60 19.92
C ILE A 476 -34.46 -12.72 19.06
N PHE A 477 -33.99 -12.38 17.85
CA PHE A 477 -34.67 -11.53 16.87
C PHE A 477 -34.94 -12.30 15.58
N PRO A 478 -36.08 -13.03 15.49
CA PRO A 478 -36.40 -13.79 14.28
C PRO A 478 -36.45 -12.90 13.03
N PRO A 479 -35.76 -13.29 11.94
CA PRO A 479 -35.63 -12.48 10.71
C PRO A 479 -36.97 -12.13 10.04
N GLU A 480 -38.04 -12.91 10.33
CA GLU A 480 -39.37 -12.61 9.79
C GLU A 480 -40.03 -11.36 10.42
N ARG A 481 -39.50 -10.86 11.54
CA ARG A 481 -40.10 -9.77 12.33
C ARG A 481 -39.16 -8.60 12.57
N PHE A 482 -37.87 -8.84 12.43
CA PHE A 482 -36.83 -7.85 12.68
C PHE A 482 -35.84 -7.86 11.53
N ASP A 483 -35.42 -6.67 11.12
CA ASP A 483 -34.26 -6.51 10.27
C ASP A 483 -33.08 -6.04 11.13
N LEU A 484 -31.97 -6.76 11.02
CA LEU A 484 -30.80 -6.51 11.86
C LEU A 484 -29.62 -6.10 11.01
N THR A 485 -29.13 -4.91 11.24
CA THR A 485 -27.89 -4.42 10.63
C THR A 485 -26.80 -4.35 11.70
N ILE A 486 -25.76 -5.18 11.53
CA ILE A 486 -24.56 -5.14 12.37
C ILE A 486 -23.55 -4.22 11.67
N THR A 487 -23.03 -3.24 12.39
CA THR A 487 -22.12 -2.22 11.88
C THR A 487 -21.15 -1.75 12.97
N GLY A 488 -20.44 -0.69 12.73
CA GLY A 488 -19.39 -0.18 13.61
C GLY A 488 -18.03 -0.28 12.95
N THR A 489 -17.04 0.42 13.47
CA THR A 489 -15.71 0.50 12.87
C THR A 489 -15.08 -0.89 12.74
N SER A 490 -15.28 -1.78 13.72
CA SER A 490 -14.75 -3.13 13.71
C SER A 490 -15.29 -3.97 12.54
N ILE A 491 -16.60 -3.93 12.30
CA ILE A 491 -17.25 -4.67 11.22
C ILE A 491 -16.89 -4.08 9.84
N VAL A 492 -16.90 -2.74 9.74
CA VAL A 492 -16.51 -2.04 8.51
C VAL A 492 -15.06 -2.36 8.14
N PHE A 493 -14.18 -2.48 9.13
CA PHE A 493 -12.79 -2.86 8.92
C PHE A 493 -12.65 -4.31 8.43
N LEU A 494 -13.35 -5.26 9.06
CA LEU A 494 -13.39 -6.67 8.65
C LEU A 494 -13.85 -6.80 7.19
N GLU A 495 -15.03 -6.28 6.89
CA GLU A 495 -15.60 -6.35 5.54
C GLU A 495 -14.73 -5.60 4.53
N GLY A 496 -14.17 -4.45 4.93
CA GLY A 496 -13.25 -3.68 4.12
C GLY A 496 -11.97 -4.44 3.80
N THR A 497 -11.37 -5.12 4.76
CA THR A 497 -10.15 -5.92 4.57
C THR A 497 -10.40 -7.11 3.64
N ASN A 498 -11.47 -7.87 3.87
CA ASN A 498 -11.86 -8.98 3.02
C ASN A 498 -12.14 -8.52 1.57
N TYR A 499 -12.82 -7.41 1.44
CA TYR A 499 -13.09 -6.80 0.13
C TYR A 499 -11.81 -6.36 -0.58
N LEU A 500 -10.87 -5.72 0.14
CA LEU A 500 -9.58 -5.32 -0.41
C LEU A 500 -8.74 -6.51 -0.87
N VAL A 501 -8.62 -7.56 -0.05
CA VAL A 501 -7.88 -8.78 -0.40
C VAL A 501 -8.44 -9.42 -1.66
N LYS A 502 -9.76 -9.56 -1.76
CA LYS A 502 -10.43 -10.12 -2.94
C LYS A 502 -10.19 -9.26 -4.20
N ASN A 503 -10.37 -7.95 -4.10
CA ASN A 503 -10.17 -7.04 -5.23
C ASN A 503 -8.71 -6.99 -5.69
N LEU A 504 -7.77 -7.05 -4.76
CA LEU A 504 -6.35 -7.09 -5.09
C LEU A 504 -5.95 -8.38 -5.80
N ALA A 505 -6.51 -9.53 -5.40
CA ALA A 505 -6.31 -10.78 -6.14
C ALA A 505 -6.87 -10.68 -7.58
N ILE A 506 -8.03 -10.06 -7.75
CA ILE A 506 -8.62 -9.80 -9.08
C ILE A 506 -7.72 -8.84 -9.88
N SER A 507 -7.25 -7.74 -9.29
CA SER A 507 -6.39 -6.77 -9.98
C SER A 507 -5.04 -7.37 -10.38
N MET A 508 -4.45 -8.24 -9.54
CA MET A 508 -3.23 -8.96 -9.86
C MET A 508 -3.44 -9.92 -11.05
N THR A 509 -4.55 -10.64 -11.07
CA THR A 509 -4.90 -11.52 -12.20
C THR A 509 -5.08 -10.68 -13.48
N LEU A 510 -5.75 -9.54 -13.38
CA LEU A 510 -5.92 -8.61 -14.49
C LEU A 510 -4.56 -8.05 -14.96
N ALA A 511 -3.66 -7.71 -14.04
CA ALA A 511 -2.31 -7.25 -14.37
C ALA A 511 -1.56 -8.30 -15.19
N ILE A 512 -1.59 -9.55 -14.75
CA ILE A 512 -0.94 -10.67 -15.48
C ILE A 512 -1.54 -10.79 -16.88
N LEU A 513 -2.86 -10.72 -17.01
CA LEU A 513 -3.54 -10.83 -18.32
C LEU A 513 -3.23 -9.64 -19.25
N VAL A 514 -3.28 -8.42 -18.74
CA VAL A 514 -2.96 -7.20 -19.52
C VAL A 514 -1.52 -7.21 -19.98
N ILE A 515 -0.57 -7.52 -19.11
CA ILE A 515 0.84 -7.59 -19.46
C ILE A 515 1.10 -8.75 -20.44
N ALA A 516 0.48 -9.92 -20.24
CA ALA A 516 0.55 -11.02 -21.20
C ALA A 516 0.01 -10.62 -22.60
N LEU A 517 -1.08 -9.86 -22.63
CA LEU A 517 -1.66 -9.33 -23.89
C LEU A 517 -0.68 -8.36 -24.57
N VAL A 518 -0.12 -7.41 -23.80
CA VAL A 518 0.88 -6.46 -24.34
C VAL A 518 2.10 -7.21 -24.88
N MET A 519 2.63 -8.18 -24.13
CA MET A 519 3.72 -9.03 -24.62
C MET A 519 3.33 -9.83 -25.86
N ALA A 520 2.08 -10.34 -25.95
CA ALA A 520 1.59 -11.07 -27.10
C ALA A 520 1.50 -10.19 -28.36
N LEU A 521 1.07 -8.93 -28.20
CA LEU A 521 1.05 -7.95 -29.29
C LEU A 521 2.47 -7.61 -29.77
N LEU A 522 3.42 -7.45 -28.84
CA LEU A 522 4.80 -7.09 -29.13
C LEU A 522 5.56 -8.18 -29.85
N PHE A 523 5.47 -9.39 -29.33
CA PHE A 523 6.25 -10.52 -29.85
C PHE A 523 5.49 -11.35 -30.86
N LYS A 524 4.21 -11.03 -31.12
CA LYS A 524 3.33 -11.77 -32.07
C LYS A 524 3.36 -13.30 -31.86
N SER A 525 3.61 -13.75 -30.64
CA SER A 525 3.76 -15.17 -30.33
C SER A 525 3.23 -15.49 -28.93
N ALA A 526 2.03 -16.05 -28.85
CA ALA A 526 1.44 -16.48 -27.57
C ALA A 526 2.28 -17.56 -26.86
N ARG A 527 3.02 -18.41 -27.63
CA ARG A 527 3.91 -19.41 -27.06
C ARG A 527 5.13 -18.78 -26.37
N MET A 528 5.67 -17.72 -26.97
CA MET A 528 6.77 -16.95 -26.36
C MET A 528 6.30 -16.28 -25.06
N VAL A 529 5.10 -15.71 -25.06
CA VAL A 529 4.51 -15.12 -23.84
C VAL A 529 4.34 -16.16 -22.74
N GLY A 530 3.83 -17.34 -23.05
CA GLY A 530 3.69 -18.41 -22.04
C GLY A 530 5.02 -18.80 -21.40
N ILE A 531 6.11 -18.89 -22.19
CA ILE A 531 7.45 -19.18 -21.66
C ILE A 531 8.00 -17.98 -20.87
N ALA A 532 7.76 -16.76 -21.31
CA ALA A 532 8.23 -15.55 -20.66
C ALA A 532 7.52 -15.26 -19.32
N LEU A 533 6.27 -15.70 -19.14
CA LEU A 533 5.54 -15.55 -17.89
C LEU A 533 6.09 -16.44 -16.77
N ILE A 534 6.61 -17.63 -17.08
CA ILE A 534 7.12 -18.56 -16.05
C ILE A 534 8.20 -17.93 -15.16
N PRO A 535 9.27 -17.30 -15.70
CA PRO A 535 10.29 -16.64 -14.89
C PRO A 535 9.78 -15.46 -14.07
N ASN A 536 8.67 -14.82 -14.47
CA ASN A 536 8.08 -13.70 -13.78
C ASN A 536 7.08 -14.12 -12.69
N LEU A 537 6.40 -15.25 -12.88
CA LEU A 537 5.48 -15.78 -11.87
C LEU A 537 6.20 -16.50 -10.73
N LEU A 538 7.35 -17.10 -10.98
CA LEU A 538 8.11 -17.82 -9.96
C LEU A 538 8.58 -16.92 -8.80
N PRO A 539 9.10 -15.69 -9.04
CA PRO A 539 9.41 -14.76 -7.95
C PRO A 539 8.19 -14.36 -7.11
N LEU A 540 7.01 -14.18 -7.73
CA LEU A 540 5.78 -13.88 -7.00
C LEU A 540 5.34 -15.05 -6.13
N LEU A 541 5.40 -16.26 -6.66
CA LEU A 541 5.12 -17.46 -5.88
C LEU A 541 6.13 -17.61 -4.72
N PHE A 542 7.41 -17.28 -4.95
CA PHE A 542 8.44 -17.29 -3.92
C PHE A 542 8.12 -16.28 -2.81
N THR A 543 7.68 -15.09 -3.15
CA THR A 543 7.27 -14.06 -2.19
C THR A 543 6.08 -14.51 -1.35
N ALA A 544 5.05 -15.08 -1.99
CA ALA A 544 3.91 -15.66 -1.28
C ALA A 544 4.36 -16.80 -0.33
N GLY A 545 5.29 -17.63 -0.79
CA GLY A 545 5.89 -18.68 0.04
C GLY A 545 6.62 -18.13 1.26
N ILE A 546 7.45 -17.08 1.09
CA ILE A 546 8.13 -16.42 2.21
C ILE A 546 7.11 -15.86 3.19
N MET A 547 6.10 -15.13 2.73
CA MET A 547 5.06 -14.58 3.62
C MET A 547 4.45 -15.67 4.49
N GLY A 548 4.08 -16.81 3.91
CA GLY A 548 3.53 -17.91 4.68
C GLY A 548 4.53 -18.59 5.65
N TRP A 549 5.83 -18.64 5.31
CA TRP A 549 6.86 -19.20 6.20
C TRP A 549 7.27 -18.25 7.32
N THR A 550 7.28 -16.95 7.07
CA THR A 550 7.67 -15.93 8.06
C THR A 550 6.49 -15.41 8.88
N GLY A 551 5.27 -15.83 8.54
CA GLY A 551 4.06 -15.36 9.23
C GLY A 551 3.66 -13.93 8.88
N ILE A 552 4.22 -13.34 7.80
CA ILE A 552 3.81 -12.00 7.35
C ILE A 552 2.38 -12.10 6.80
N PRO A 553 1.40 -11.40 7.43
CA PRO A 553 0.01 -11.54 7.03
C PRO A 553 -0.30 -10.85 5.70
N ILE A 554 -1.39 -11.27 5.08
CA ILE A 554 -1.97 -10.59 3.94
C ILE A 554 -2.70 -9.34 4.44
N LYS A 555 -2.10 -8.17 4.20
CA LYS A 555 -2.65 -6.84 4.48
C LYS A 555 -2.73 -6.03 3.18
N PRO A 556 -3.52 -4.95 3.12
CA PRO A 556 -3.54 -4.07 1.95
C PRO A 556 -2.15 -3.57 1.52
N SER A 557 -1.27 -3.28 2.47
CA SER A 557 0.11 -2.86 2.24
C SER A 557 0.99 -3.98 1.66
N THR A 558 0.87 -5.21 2.16
CA THR A 558 1.69 -6.34 1.69
C THR A 558 1.26 -6.90 0.34
N ILE A 559 -0.02 -6.80 -0.02
CA ILE A 559 -0.49 -7.26 -1.34
C ILE A 559 0.05 -6.40 -2.48
N LEU A 560 0.31 -5.10 -2.25
CA LEU A 560 0.94 -4.23 -3.24
C LEU A 560 2.28 -4.78 -3.74
N VAL A 561 2.99 -5.57 -2.91
CA VAL A 561 4.25 -6.23 -3.27
C VAL A 561 4.12 -7.01 -4.58
N PHE A 562 3.03 -7.76 -4.75
CA PHE A 562 2.83 -8.61 -5.92
C PHE A 562 2.69 -7.80 -7.21
N SER A 563 1.88 -6.74 -7.18
CA SER A 563 1.66 -5.89 -8.37
C SER A 563 2.90 -5.07 -8.72
N VAL A 564 3.55 -4.49 -7.71
CA VAL A 564 4.78 -3.70 -7.88
C VAL A 564 5.90 -4.59 -8.42
N ALA A 565 6.16 -5.72 -7.76
CA ALA A 565 7.24 -6.63 -8.17
C ALA A 565 6.98 -7.25 -9.54
N PHE A 566 5.73 -7.60 -9.87
CA PHE A 566 5.38 -8.13 -11.19
C PHE A 566 5.60 -7.11 -12.30
N GLY A 567 5.10 -5.88 -12.11
CA GLY A 567 5.28 -4.80 -13.08
C GLY A 567 6.75 -4.51 -13.40
N ILE A 568 7.62 -4.55 -12.38
CA ILE A 568 9.05 -4.30 -12.54
C ILE A 568 9.80 -5.53 -13.07
N SER A 569 9.43 -6.75 -12.63
CA SER A 569 10.11 -7.99 -13.06
C SER A 569 9.97 -8.27 -14.56
N VAL A 570 8.83 -7.88 -15.16
CA VAL A 570 8.56 -8.06 -16.58
C VAL A 570 9.46 -7.18 -17.46
N ASP A 571 9.93 -6.05 -16.93
CA ASP A 571 10.87 -5.14 -17.62
C ASP A 571 12.14 -5.89 -18.09
N ASP A 572 12.79 -6.60 -17.18
CA ASP A 572 13.97 -7.41 -17.49
C ASP A 572 13.69 -8.46 -18.59
N THR A 573 12.53 -9.11 -18.53
CA THR A 573 12.10 -10.10 -19.53
C THR A 573 11.93 -9.49 -20.92
N ILE A 574 11.31 -8.29 -20.99
CA ILE A 574 11.11 -7.60 -22.28
C ILE A 574 12.44 -7.19 -22.89
N HIS A 575 13.35 -6.60 -22.07
CA HIS A 575 14.69 -6.24 -22.52
C HIS A 575 15.47 -7.45 -23.03
N PHE A 576 15.41 -8.57 -22.31
CA PHE A 576 16.06 -9.80 -22.73
C PHE A 576 15.50 -10.35 -24.05
N LEU A 577 14.16 -10.42 -24.17
CA LEU A 577 13.51 -10.96 -25.37
C LEU A 577 13.70 -10.06 -26.60
N ALA A 578 13.72 -8.75 -26.40
CA ALA A 578 14.02 -7.79 -27.47
C ALA A 578 15.44 -8.01 -28.01
N LYS A 579 16.43 -8.14 -27.11
CA LYS A 579 17.80 -8.42 -27.50
C LYS A 579 17.94 -9.82 -28.12
N TYR A 580 17.30 -10.83 -27.55
CA TYR A 580 17.28 -12.18 -28.12
C TYR A 580 16.75 -12.18 -29.57
N ARG A 581 15.71 -11.43 -29.86
CA ARG A 581 15.17 -11.31 -31.24
C ARG A 581 16.16 -10.65 -32.17
N GLN A 582 16.88 -9.62 -31.73
CA GLN A 582 17.95 -8.98 -32.48
C GLN A 582 19.07 -9.98 -32.80
N GLU A 583 19.58 -10.66 -31.77
CA GLU A 583 20.64 -11.63 -31.91
C GLU A 583 20.27 -12.83 -32.79
N LEU A 584 18.99 -13.20 -32.88
CA LEU A 584 18.52 -14.22 -33.80
C LEU A 584 18.76 -13.83 -35.26
N ARG A 585 18.55 -12.57 -35.63
CA ARG A 585 18.80 -12.07 -36.99
C ARG A 585 20.28 -12.05 -37.28
N THR A 586 21.09 -11.48 -36.38
CA THR A 586 22.55 -11.35 -36.56
C THR A 586 23.28 -12.69 -36.60
N ASN A 587 22.83 -13.69 -35.83
CA ASN A 587 23.44 -15.01 -35.78
C ASN A 587 22.84 -16.03 -36.78
N GLY A 588 22.15 -15.56 -37.84
CA GLY A 588 21.59 -16.43 -38.89
C GLY A 588 20.60 -17.48 -38.34
N TRP A 589 19.78 -17.13 -37.36
CA TRP A 589 18.76 -17.99 -36.73
C TRP A 589 19.33 -19.12 -35.86
N ASN A 590 20.59 -19.01 -35.48
CA ASN A 590 21.18 -19.95 -34.50
C ASN A 590 20.68 -19.58 -33.08
N ILE A 591 19.63 -20.25 -32.64
CA ILE A 591 18.96 -19.99 -31.36
C ILE A 591 19.95 -20.07 -30.19
N ARG A 592 20.85 -21.07 -30.18
CA ARG A 592 21.80 -21.24 -29.10
C ARG A 592 22.79 -20.09 -29.01
N ALA A 593 23.31 -19.65 -30.13
CA ALA A 593 24.24 -18.53 -30.22
C ALA A 593 23.53 -17.22 -29.79
N ALA A 594 22.31 -16.99 -30.30
CA ALA A 594 21.51 -15.81 -30.02
C ALA A 594 21.14 -15.70 -28.53
N VAL A 595 20.69 -16.79 -27.88
CA VAL A 595 20.40 -16.79 -26.42
C VAL A 595 21.64 -16.45 -25.61
N LEU A 596 22.81 -17.05 -25.93
CA LEU A 596 24.02 -16.80 -25.16
C LEU A 596 24.58 -15.40 -25.39
N ALA A 597 24.45 -14.85 -26.60
CA ALA A 597 24.79 -13.46 -26.89
C ALA A 597 23.88 -12.50 -26.14
N ALA A 598 22.56 -12.74 -26.15
CA ALA A 598 21.59 -11.94 -25.40
C ALA A 598 21.90 -11.93 -23.90
N VAL A 599 22.18 -13.09 -23.26
CA VAL A 599 22.56 -13.14 -21.84
C VAL A 599 23.82 -12.32 -21.54
N ARG A 600 24.82 -12.36 -22.41
CA ARG A 600 26.07 -11.63 -22.23
C ARG A 600 25.87 -10.12 -22.29
N GLU A 601 25.09 -9.65 -23.24
CA GLU A 601 24.91 -8.21 -23.47
C GLU A 601 23.92 -7.59 -22.52
N THR A 602 22.74 -8.22 -22.30
CA THR A 602 21.73 -7.69 -21.38
C THR A 602 22.05 -7.99 -19.91
N GLY A 603 22.76 -9.09 -19.62
CA GLY A 603 23.00 -9.54 -18.26
C GLY A 603 23.71 -8.52 -17.38
N VAL A 604 24.66 -7.75 -17.94
CA VAL A 604 25.38 -6.69 -17.22
C VAL A 604 24.42 -5.59 -16.79
N SER A 605 23.59 -5.08 -17.72
CA SER A 605 22.63 -4.02 -17.43
C SER A 605 21.57 -4.48 -16.45
N MET A 606 21.02 -5.70 -16.63
CA MET A 606 20.03 -6.30 -15.73
C MET A 606 20.57 -6.48 -14.30
N MET A 607 21.84 -6.87 -14.15
CA MET A 607 22.47 -6.96 -12.83
C MET A 607 22.56 -5.58 -12.14
N TYR A 608 22.97 -4.56 -12.88
CA TYR A 608 23.07 -3.20 -12.31
C TYR A 608 21.70 -2.66 -11.91
N THR A 609 20.68 -2.80 -12.77
CA THR A 609 19.33 -2.33 -12.46
C THR A 609 18.71 -3.10 -11.30
N SER A 610 18.86 -4.43 -11.26
CA SER A 610 18.33 -5.25 -10.17
C SER A 610 19.02 -4.95 -8.83
N ILE A 611 20.32 -4.67 -8.80
CA ILE A 611 21.04 -4.27 -7.58
C ILE A 611 20.52 -2.91 -7.08
N VAL A 612 20.31 -1.96 -8.00
CA VAL A 612 19.76 -0.64 -7.62
C VAL A 612 18.35 -0.77 -7.09
N LEU A 613 17.52 -1.54 -7.76
CA LEU A 613 16.15 -1.81 -7.32
C LEU A 613 16.12 -2.53 -5.97
N PHE A 614 16.98 -3.53 -5.77
CA PHE A 614 17.09 -4.24 -4.49
C PHE A 614 17.39 -3.29 -3.33
N PHE A 615 18.45 -2.50 -3.41
CA PHE A 615 18.81 -1.56 -2.35
C PHE A 615 17.82 -0.39 -2.28
N GLY A 616 17.27 0.04 -3.41
CA GLY A 616 16.26 1.10 -3.46
C GLY A 616 14.99 0.73 -2.72
N PHE A 617 14.47 -0.49 -2.88
CA PHE A 617 13.31 -0.97 -2.12
C PHE A 617 13.68 -1.36 -0.68
N LEU A 618 14.90 -1.89 -0.45
CA LEU A 618 15.33 -2.28 0.89
C LEU A 618 15.35 -1.10 1.88
N MET A 619 15.47 0.15 1.40
CA MET A 619 15.39 1.30 2.30
C MET A 619 14.05 1.40 3.03
N PHE A 620 12.94 0.93 2.43
CA PHE A 620 11.64 0.87 3.10
C PHE A 620 11.63 -0.11 4.30
N ALA A 621 12.60 -1.02 4.39
CA ALA A 621 12.79 -1.87 5.57
C ALA A 621 13.11 -1.08 6.85
N MET A 622 13.45 0.20 6.73
CA MET A 622 13.71 1.11 7.85
C MET A 622 12.44 1.86 8.31
N SER A 623 11.27 1.55 7.74
CA SER A 623 10.00 2.13 8.15
C SER A 623 9.62 1.73 9.57
N GLU A 624 8.97 2.65 10.27
CA GLU A 624 8.28 2.36 11.51
C GLU A 624 6.99 1.54 11.28
N PHE A 625 6.38 1.64 10.08
CA PHE A 625 5.18 0.90 9.71
C PHE A 625 5.53 -0.50 9.21
N ASP A 626 5.01 -1.53 9.86
CA ASP A 626 5.29 -2.94 9.52
C ASP A 626 4.87 -3.31 8.10
N GLY A 627 3.77 -2.77 7.60
CA GLY A 627 3.32 -2.98 6.22
C GLY A 627 4.31 -2.41 5.20
N THR A 628 4.83 -1.20 5.41
CA THR A 628 5.85 -0.56 4.57
C THR A 628 7.19 -1.30 4.67
N ARG A 629 7.58 -1.69 5.87
CA ARG A 629 8.79 -2.48 6.14
C ARG A 629 8.75 -3.82 5.38
N SER A 630 7.65 -4.54 5.51
CA SER A 630 7.41 -5.80 4.81
C SER A 630 7.42 -5.62 3.29
N LEU A 631 6.78 -4.55 2.77
CA LEU A 631 6.81 -4.20 1.35
C LEU A 631 8.25 -4.04 0.86
N GLY A 632 9.06 -3.26 1.59
CA GLY A 632 10.46 -3.03 1.22
C GLY A 632 11.28 -4.31 1.11
N VAL A 633 11.23 -5.16 2.14
CA VAL A 633 11.97 -6.43 2.18
C VAL A 633 11.46 -7.39 1.11
N LEU A 634 10.15 -7.59 1.01
CA LEU A 634 9.56 -8.55 0.09
C LEU A 634 9.78 -8.16 -1.37
N VAL A 635 9.60 -6.88 -1.75
CA VAL A 635 9.88 -6.42 -3.12
C VAL A 635 11.35 -6.57 -3.45
N SER A 636 12.26 -6.16 -2.54
CA SER A 636 13.71 -6.31 -2.74
C SER A 636 14.11 -7.75 -3.04
N VAL A 637 13.67 -8.68 -2.21
CA VAL A 637 13.98 -10.10 -2.37
C VAL A 637 13.33 -10.66 -3.64
N THR A 638 12.09 -10.26 -3.95
CA THR A 638 11.38 -10.67 -5.18
C THR A 638 12.14 -10.26 -6.43
N LEU A 639 12.62 -9.02 -6.49
CA LEU A 639 13.36 -8.49 -7.64
C LEU A 639 14.73 -9.15 -7.79
N LEU A 640 15.39 -9.50 -6.68
CA LEU A 640 16.62 -10.28 -6.73
C LEU A 640 16.36 -11.68 -7.31
N VAL A 641 15.31 -12.36 -6.87
CA VAL A 641 14.91 -13.66 -7.43
C VAL A 641 14.51 -13.54 -8.89
N ALA A 642 13.80 -12.46 -9.27
CA ALA A 642 13.44 -12.17 -10.65
C ALA A 642 14.68 -12.02 -11.57
N MET A 643 15.72 -11.35 -11.10
CA MET A 643 16.98 -11.27 -11.82
C MET A 643 17.56 -12.66 -12.11
N PHE A 644 17.62 -13.55 -11.11
CA PHE A 644 18.12 -14.90 -11.31
C PHE A 644 17.23 -15.72 -12.25
N THR A 645 15.90 -15.61 -12.15
CA THR A 645 14.98 -16.33 -13.04
C THR A 645 15.08 -15.82 -14.48
N ASN A 646 15.22 -14.52 -14.69
CA ASN A 646 15.36 -13.93 -16.02
C ASN A 646 16.75 -14.23 -16.66
N LEU A 647 17.82 -14.31 -15.88
CA LEU A 647 19.16 -14.59 -16.40
C LEU A 647 19.49 -16.08 -16.52
N MET A 648 18.77 -16.97 -15.82
CA MET A 648 19.05 -18.40 -15.82
C MET A 648 17.89 -19.25 -16.33
N LEU A 649 16.67 -19.04 -15.80
CA LEU A 649 15.52 -19.88 -16.13
C LEU A 649 14.98 -19.54 -17.53
N LEU A 650 14.76 -18.27 -17.86
CA LEU A 650 14.27 -17.83 -19.16
C LEU A 650 15.17 -18.30 -20.31
N PRO A 651 16.51 -18.07 -20.28
CA PRO A 651 17.40 -18.57 -21.32
C PRO A 651 17.41 -20.09 -21.43
N SER A 652 17.33 -20.80 -20.29
CA SER A 652 17.26 -22.26 -20.25
C SER A 652 16.01 -22.79 -20.94
N LEU A 653 14.85 -22.18 -20.66
CA LEU A 653 13.56 -22.49 -21.29
C LEU A 653 13.60 -22.24 -22.79
N LEU A 654 14.12 -21.08 -23.22
CA LEU A 654 14.26 -20.76 -24.64
C LEU A 654 15.13 -21.76 -25.38
N MET A 655 16.23 -22.20 -24.78
CA MET A 655 17.09 -23.21 -25.38
C MET A 655 16.47 -24.62 -25.48
N SER A 656 15.60 -24.96 -24.51
CA SER A 656 14.94 -26.27 -24.49
C SER A 656 13.70 -26.33 -25.38
N PHE A 657 12.96 -25.24 -25.46
CA PHE A 657 11.74 -25.15 -26.28
C PHE A 657 11.92 -24.38 -27.58
N ALA A 658 13.16 -24.19 -28.01
CA ALA A 658 13.57 -23.38 -29.15
C ALA A 658 12.73 -23.61 -30.42
N GLN A 659 12.56 -24.88 -30.80
CA GLN A 659 11.84 -25.25 -32.02
C GLN A 659 10.33 -24.97 -31.98
N PHE A 660 9.75 -24.93 -30.79
CA PHE A 660 8.32 -24.68 -30.62
C PHE A 660 7.98 -23.19 -30.51
N VAL A 661 8.92 -22.35 -30.11
CA VAL A 661 8.71 -20.98 -29.70
C VAL A 661 9.19 -19.97 -30.73
N THR A 662 10.32 -20.24 -31.36
CA THR A 662 10.93 -19.36 -32.36
C THR A 662 10.30 -19.61 -33.72
N THR A 663 9.19 -18.96 -33.99
CA THR A 663 8.46 -19.04 -35.27
C THR A 663 8.79 -17.81 -36.14
N ARG A 664 8.48 -17.86 -37.45
CA ARG A 664 8.66 -16.72 -38.36
C ARG A 664 7.87 -15.47 -37.87
N THR A 665 6.72 -15.66 -37.24
CA THR A 665 5.93 -14.55 -36.68
C THR A 665 6.61 -13.82 -35.54
N PHE A 666 7.48 -14.49 -34.77
CA PHE A 666 8.31 -13.85 -33.77
C PHE A 666 9.39 -12.95 -34.36
N SER A 667 9.83 -13.23 -35.61
CA SER A 667 10.85 -12.44 -36.30
C SER A 667 10.37 -11.15 -36.91
N GLU A 668 9.05 -11.04 -37.18
CA GLU A 668 8.44 -9.85 -37.79
C GLU A 668 7.82 -8.98 -36.70
N PRO A 669 8.48 -7.90 -36.25
CA PRO A 669 7.94 -7.03 -35.22
C PRO A 669 6.70 -6.28 -35.69
N PHE A 670 5.77 -5.98 -34.77
CA PHE A 670 4.64 -5.07 -35.03
C PHE A 670 5.12 -3.61 -35.10
N ILE A 671 6.15 -3.29 -34.34
CA ILE A 671 6.89 -2.02 -34.37
C ILE A 671 8.36 -2.41 -34.50
N ASP A 672 9.10 -1.83 -35.43
CA ASP A 672 10.54 -1.99 -35.54
C ASP A 672 11.21 -1.26 -34.36
N LEU A 673 11.23 -1.97 -33.24
CA LEU A 673 11.72 -1.44 -31.97
C LEU A 673 13.24 -1.35 -31.88
N LEU A 674 13.95 -2.09 -32.75
CA LEU A 674 15.39 -2.28 -32.68
C LEU A 674 15.96 -2.58 -34.08
N ASP A 675 15.94 -1.62 -35.00
CA ASP A 675 16.82 -1.67 -36.14
C ASP A 675 18.20 -1.16 -35.73
N GLU A 676 18.96 -2.04 -35.05
CA GLU A 676 20.40 -1.83 -34.82
C GLU A 676 21.23 -2.28 -36.01
N GLU A 677 20.61 -2.94 -37.00
CA GLU A 677 21.31 -3.59 -38.10
C GLU A 677 21.79 -2.64 -39.21
N ASP A 678 21.18 -1.44 -39.31
CA ASP A 678 21.63 -0.43 -40.27
C ASP A 678 22.79 0.45 -39.74
N ASP A 679 23.49 -0.02 -38.72
CA ASP A 679 24.78 0.56 -38.37
C ASP A 679 25.86 0.09 -39.39
N VAL A 680 25.73 0.54 -40.63
CA VAL A 680 26.87 0.63 -41.51
C VAL A 680 27.92 1.49 -40.78
N ALA A 681 28.99 0.87 -40.32
CA ALA A 681 30.10 1.64 -39.77
C ALA A 681 30.42 2.76 -40.75
N LEU A 682 30.68 3.98 -40.28
CA LEU A 682 31.04 5.10 -41.14
C LEU A 682 32.22 4.77 -42.06
N ASP A 683 33.04 3.77 -41.69
CA ASP A 683 34.16 3.17 -42.43
C ASP A 683 33.67 2.31 -43.60
N GLU A 684 32.43 1.78 -43.57
CA GLU A 684 31.82 1.01 -44.65
C GLU A 684 31.02 1.92 -45.60
N LEU A 685 30.72 3.15 -45.21
CA LEU A 685 30.31 4.23 -46.11
C LEU A 685 31.55 4.77 -46.78
N GLN A 686 32.26 3.96 -47.52
CA GLN A 686 33.07 4.45 -48.63
C GLN A 686 32.07 5.06 -49.59
N VAL A 687 31.93 6.39 -49.50
CA VAL A 687 31.41 7.21 -50.60
C VAL A 687 32.31 6.80 -51.78
N GLN A 688 31.82 5.96 -52.67
CA GLN A 688 32.34 5.90 -54.01
C GLN A 688 32.08 7.31 -54.56
N VAL A 689 33.02 8.21 -54.29
CA VAL A 689 33.17 9.42 -55.10
C VAL A 689 33.34 8.87 -56.48
N GLY A 690 32.27 8.85 -57.24
CA GLY A 690 32.31 8.49 -58.65
C GLY A 690 33.30 9.43 -59.29
N THR A 691 34.51 8.97 -59.41
CA THR A 691 35.44 9.51 -60.40
C THR A 691 34.73 9.29 -61.72
N SER A 692 34.09 10.34 -62.23
CA SER A 692 33.71 10.46 -63.64
C SER A 692 34.95 10.02 -64.39
N PRO A 693 34.90 9.07 -65.33
CA PRO A 693 36.02 8.75 -66.16
C PRO A 693 36.36 10.06 -66.90
N GLY A 694 37.46 10.67 -66.43
CA GLY A 694 37.95 11.91 -67.03
C GLY A 694 38.32 11.60 -68.49
N ARG A 695 37.62 12.25 -69.42
CA ARG A 695 38.10 12.51 -70.77
C ARG A 695 39.49 13.13 -70.69
N GLY A 696 40.55 12.33 -70.58
CA GLY A 696 41.88 12.90 -70.44
C GLY A 696 43.03 11.93 -70.64
N GLN A 697 42.77 10.63 -70.82
CA GLN A 697 43.85 9.65 -71.05
C GLN A 697 43.90 8.99 -72.45
N GLU A 698 42.99 9.28 -73.35
CA GLU A 698 43.04 8.75 -74.73
C GLU A 698 43.89 9.59 -75.70
N GLN A 699 44.49 10.72 -75.26
CA GLN A 699 45.38 11.54 -76.15
C GLN A 699 46.88 11.35 -75.92
N HIS A 700 47.36 10.47 -75.09
CA HIS A 700 48.80 10.29 -74.84
C HIS A 700 49.35 8.92 -75.25
N GLU A 701 48.50 7.96 -75.69
CA GLU A 701 48.96 6.69 -76.21
C GLU A 701 49.11 6.68 -77.71
N ASP A 702 48.58 7.63 -78.46
CA ASP A 702 48.66 7.72 -79.93
C ASP A 702 49.89 8.45 -80.42
N LEU A 703 50.79 8.95 -79.57
CA LEU A 703 52.00 9.64 -79.93
C LEU A 703 53.27 8.81 -79.66
N ARG A 704 53.18 7.59 -79.20
CA ARG A 704 54.32 6.69 -79.06
C ARG A 704 54.48 5.59 -80.10
N ASN A 705 53.55 5.47 -81.04
CA ASN A 705 53.58 4.48 -82.12
C ASN A 705 53.81 5.07 -83.53
N ARG A 706 54.28 6.34 -83.60
CA ARG A 706 54.76 6.91 -84.87
C ARG A 706 56.08 7.66 -84.66
N SER A 707 57.17 6.87 -84.42
CA SER A 707 58.55 7.25 -84.81
C SER A 707 59.40 5.97 -84.77
#